data_d86276db3fb34a3d90c86d0929f7473b
#
_entry.id   d86276db3fb34a3d90c86d0929f7473b
#
_cell.length_a   1.000
_cell.length_b   1.000
_cell.length_c   1.000
_cell.angle_alpha   90.00
_cell.angle_beta   90.00
_cell.angle_gamma   90.00
#
_symmetry.space_group_name_H-M   'P 1'
#
loop_
_entity.id
_entity.type
_entity.pdbx_description
1 polymer ?
#
loop_
_entity_poly.entity_id
_entity_poly.type
_entity_poly.pdbx_seq_one_letter_code
_entity_poly.pdbx_strand_id
1 'polypeptide(L)'
;MKHFNNIPIVTILLFSYILTLYSIKTHASALTSEHEIYKGFINPPQEAKPRVWWHWMDGNITEEGIYKDLLWMNRIGIGGFHQFDASLYTKPIVKERLVYMTPKWKKAFRYAIHLADSLNMEVGIASAPGWSSTGGPWVNPKNAMKKLVWRTFTVEGQKMFSGKLPSPYTTTGEFQNIPIRNMNNYTEYYEDIATIAVRLPSEELSLNELDAEITSSGGNFSLHKLTDGDFTNAELLPFNPFDKYGWIEYSFPKPQTIRALSFVSGRLRTEWRSESPQTVNFLQCSDNGVDYRMVCGIPDGGNAQQTISIPETTARYFRVLVPNPTNNAPGTQIPEFVLHPTVKINHTEEKAGFSSPHDLMNYPTPETNTPIDKKNVIILTNKLDSNGILKWNVPEGKWRIYRFGYSLTGKRNHPAPAEATGLEVDKLDPESWLSYFRTYMDMYKEAAGGFMGKRGIQYIITDSYEAHWQTWTPSLPSFFKHKYGYDLLPWLPVLTGEIIENTSESECFLRDWRLAIAELYRKNYDRINSIVKEYGLKGRYTEAHENGRVYVGDGMEIKRTATFPMAALWMPNSGACSSQQMGQADIRESASVAHIYGQNIVAAEFGSAIAHHAYACCPENIKPIADKALANGLNRFVIHETSHQPVDDKIPGLGLIQYGQWFNRHETWAEQAKVWIDYLARSSYMLQQGNNVADILYYYGEDNCITGLYAHTLPDIPAGYEYDFIDPYGFVHDIKMDKK
;
A
#
# COMPACT_ATOMS: atom_id res chain seq x y z
N MET A 1 -32.11 -4.80 75.96
CA MET A 1 -32.30 -3.44 76.57
C MET A 1 -31.25 -2.49 76.02
N LYS A 2 -31.71 -1.35 75.40
CA LYS A 2 -31.02 -0.05 75.19
C LYS A 2 -29.73 -0.14 74.34
N HIS A 3 -29.54 0.52 73.14
CA HIS A 3 -29.87 1.93 72.83
C HIS A 3 -30.16 2.06 71.34
N PHE A 4 -31.32 2.60 70.98
CA PHE A 4 -31.53 3.31 69.70
C PHE A 4 -31.31 4.77 70.02
N ASN A 5 -30.22 5.35 69.59
CA ASN A 5 -29.96 6.77 69.64
C ASN A 5 -30.60 7.47 68.46
N ASN A 6 -31.34 8.53 68.80
CA ASN A 6 -32.05 9.46 67.94
C ASN A 6 -31.15 10.01 66.81
N ILE A 7 -31.42 9.66 65.57
CA ILE A 7 -30.98 10.44 64.43
C ILE A 7 -31.93 11.65 64.37
N PRO A 8 -31.43 12.86 64.42
CA PRO A 8 -32.32 14.04 64.41
C PRO A 8 -33.06 14.09 63.04
N ILE A 9 -34.36 14.36 63.11
CA ILE A 9 -35.28 14.56 61.97
C ILE A 9 -34.69 15.54 60.95
N VAL A 10 -33.87 16.49 61.34
CA VAL A 10 -33.16 17.46 60.55
C VAL A 10 -32.17 16.78 59.61
N THR A 11 -31.48 15.67 60.02
CA THR A 11 -30.51 14.94 59.17
C THR A 11 -31.23 14.14 58.07
N ILE A 12 -32.40 13.59 58.37
CA ILE A 12 -33.23 12.88 57.41
C ILE A 12 -33.80 13.85 56.36
N LEU A 13 -34.24 15.05 56.78
CA LEU A 13 -34.72 16.07 55.85
C LEU A 13 -33.60 16.65 54.97
N LEU A 14 -32.37 16.82 55.48
CA LEU A 14 -31.23 17.25 54.69
C LEU A 14 -30.82 16.17 53.66
N PHE A 15 -30.82 14.90 54.06
CA PHE A 15 -30.52 13.80 53.13
C PHE A 15 -31.59 13.66 52.04
N SER A 16 -32.86 13.82 52.38
CA SER A 16 -33.97 13.83 51.42
C SER A 16 -33.88 15.03 50.47
N TYR A 17 -33.50 16.21 50.96
CA TYR A 17 -33.34 17.42 50.15
C TYR A 17 -32.12 17.30 49.20
N ILE A 18 -30.99 16.72 49.65
CA ILE A 18 -29.80 16.46 48.84
C ILE A 18 -30.09 15.41 47.76
N LEU A 19 -30.82 14.34 48.09
CA LEU A 19 -31.25 13.32 47.12
C LEU A 19 -32.21 13.90 46.07
N THR A 20 -33.14 14.79 46.48
CA THR A 20 -34.05 15.45 45.53
C THR A 20 -33.32 16.46 44.65
N LEU A 21 -32.35 17.21 45.17
CA LEU A 21 -31.50 18.11 44.40
C LEU A 21 -30.57 17.35 43.43
N TYR A 22 -30.08 16.17 43.82
CA TYR A 22 -29.27 15.31 42.96
C TYR A 22 -30.12 14.71 41.82
N SER A 23 -31.34 14.25 42.13
CA SER A 23 -32.32 13.78 41.17
C SER A 23 -32.77 14.88 40.19
N ILE A 24 -33.00 16.10 40.67
CA ILE A 24 -33.34 17.25 39.83
C ILE A 24 -32.17 17.67 38.95
N LYS A 25 -30.91 17.63 39.47
CA LYS A 25 -29.73 17.91 38.66
C LYS A 25 -29.49 16.86 37.57
N THR A 26 -29.68 15.59 37.90
CA THR A 26 -29.54 14.51 36.90
C THR A 26 -30.64 14.56 35.85
N HIS A 27 -31.89 14.84 36.21
CA HIS A 27 -32.98 15.05 35.25
C HIS A 27 -32.80 16.31 34.39
N ALA A 28 -32.35 17.42 35.02
CA ALA A 28 -32.06 18.64 34.27
C ALA A 28 -30.87 18.48 33.30
N SER A 29 -29.84 17.72 33.70
CA SER A 29 -28.71 17.42 32.81
C SER A 29 -29.10 16.47 31.67
N ALA A 30 -29.97 15.49 31.92
CA ALA A 30 -30.49 14.59 30.88
C ALA A 30 -31.38 15.36 29.89
N LEU A 31 -32.30 16.22 30.37
CA LEU A 31 -33.16 17.05 29.52
C LEU A 31 -32.34 18.06 28.66
N THR A 32 -31.26 18.64 29.21
CA THR A 32 -30.36 19.51 28.48
C THR A 32 -29.57 18.73 27.42
N SER A 33 -29.12 17.51 27.73
CA SER A 33 -28.44 16.61 26.78
C SER A 33 -29.32 16.20 25.61
N GLU A 34 -30.56 15.77 25.85
CA GLU A 34 -31.54 15.45 24.82
C GLU A 34 -31.84 16.64 23.91
N HIS A 35 -31.99 17.83 24.51
CA HIS A 35 -32.25 19.04 23.74
C HIS A 35 -31.07 19.47 22.86
N GLU A 36 -29.84 19.30 23.33
CA GLU A 36 -28.64 19.57 22.54
C GLU A 36 -28.48 18.58 21.40
N ILE A 37 -28.72 17.28 21.61
CA ILE A 37 -28.70 16.25 20.56
C ILE A 37 -29.76 16.58 19.50
N TYR A 38 -31.00 16.94 19.91
CA TYR A 38 -32.05 17.32 18.98
C TYR A 38 -31.69 18.57 18.15
N LYS A 39 -31.13 19.60 18.76
CA LYS A 39 -30.65 20.79 18.05
C LYS A 39 -29.57 20.45 17.03
N GLY A 40 -28.57 19.63 17.40
CA GLY A 40 -27.51 19.21 16.51
C GLY A 40 -28.00 18.31 15.39
N PHE A 41 -29.03 17.50 15.61
CA PHE A 41 -29.67 16.70 14.55
C PHE A 41 -30.41 17.60 13.52
N ILE A 42 -31.15 18.61 14.01
CA ILE A 42 -31.87 19.53 13.10
C ILE A 42 -30.88 20.42 12.34
N ASN A 43 -29.84 20.92 13.01
CA ASN A 43 -28.82 21.77 12.45
C ASN A 43 -27.42 21.17 12.71
N PRO A 44 -27.00 20.18 11.91
CA PRO A 44 -25.71 19.51 12.12
C PRO A 44 -24.54 20.50 12.17
N PRO A 45 -23.66 20.37 13.20
CA PRO A 45 -22.48 21.21 13.30
C PRO A 45 -21.50 20.93 12.17
N GLN A 46 -20.50 21.80 12.03
CA GLN A 46 -19.51 21.74 10.95
C GLN A 46 -18.80 20.39 10.88
N GLU A 47 -18.51 19.80 12.02
CA GLU A 47 -17.84 18.51 12.15
C GLU A 47 -18.63 17.34 11.55
N ALA A 48 -19.95 17.43 11.52
CA ALA A 48 -20.82 16.38 11.00
C ALA A 48 -21.11 16.51 9.49
N LYS A 49 -20.85 17.67 8.90
CA LYS A 49 -21.13 17.90 7.47
C LYS A 49 -20.16 17.09 6.61
N PRO A 50 -20.61 16.60 5.43
CA PRO A 50 -19.74 15.96 4.44
C PRO A 50 -18.64 16.90 3.94
N ARG A 51 -17.55 16.32 3.49
CA ARG A 51 -16.46 16.96 2.73
C ARG A 51 -16.50 16.44 1.30
N VAL A 52 -15.78 17.10 0.40
CA VAL A 52 -15.61 16.63 -0.98
C VAL A 52 -14.12 16.65 -1.34
N TRP A 53 -13.73 15.77 -2.24
CA TRP A 53 -12.48 15.89 -2.97
C TRP A 53 -12.71 16.86 -4.12
N TRP A 54 -11.94 17.94 -4.15
CA TRP A 54 -12.06 18.98 -5.15
C TRP A 54 -10.85 18.98 -6.08
N HIS A 55 -11.00 18.27 -7.19
CA HIS A 55 -9.93 18.09 -8.16
C HIS A 55 -9.83 19.27 -9.12
N TRP A 56 -8.66 19.84 -9.21
CA TRP A 56 -8.26 20.81 -10.20
C TRP A 56 -7.55 20.11 -11.34
N MET A 57 -8.27 19.91 -12.46
CA MET A 57 -7.85 19.03 -13.53
C MET A 57 -6.91 19.75 -14.49
N ASP A 58 -5.62 19.43 -14.44
CA ASP A 58 -4.56 19.87 -15.37
C ASP A 58 -4.55 21.37 -15.64
N GLY A 59 -4.71 22.17 -14.58
CA GLY A 59 -4.69 23.63 -14.65
C GLY A 59 -5.87 24.28 -15.36
N ASN A 60 -6.96 23.55 -15.63
CA ASN A 60 -8.22 24.12 -16.08
C ASN A 60 -8.91 24.86 -14.92
N ILE A 61 -8.46 26.05 -14.61
CA ILE A 61 -8.87 26.81 -13.41
C ILE A 61 -9.30 28.22 -13.81
N THR A 62 -10.42 28.70 -13.25
CA THR A 62 -10.85 30.10 -13.33
C THR A 62 -11.35 30.60 -11.97
N GLU A 63 -11.14 31.89 -11.66
CA GLU A 63 -11.66 32.50 -10.43
C GLU A 63 -13.21 32.48 -10.42
N GLU A 64 -13.85 32.65 -11.58
CA GLU A 64 -15.31 32.58 -11.71
C GLU A 64 -15.84 31.18 -11.39
N GLY A 65 -15.18 30.13 -11.92
CA GLY A 65 -15.54 28.74 -11.62
C GLY A 65 -15.35 28.42 -10.13
N ILE A 66 -14.22 28.86 -9.52
CA ILE A 66 -13.96 28.73 -8.07
C ILE A 66 -15.09 29.36 -7.28
N TYR A 67 -15.50 30.59 -7.63
CA TYR A 67 -16.59 31.29 -6.94
C TYR A 67 -17.90 30.49 -7.01
N LYS A 68 -18.28 30.03 -8.19
CA LYS A 68 -19.52 29.26 -8.41
C LYS A 68 -19.50 27.90 -7.70
N ASP A 69 -18.39 27.17 -7.77
CA ASP A 69 -18.27 25.86 -7.10
C ASP A 69 -18.38 26.01 -5.58
N LEU A 70 -17.65 26.94 -4.97
CA LEU A 70 -17.67 27.12 -3.50
C LEU A 70 -19.01 27.64 -3.00
N LEU A 71 -19.68 28.53 -3.72
CA LEU A 71 -21.03 28.97 -3.36
C LEU A 71 -22.04 27.84 -3.47
N TRP A 72 -21.95 27.01 -4.50
CA TRP A 72 -22.80 25.82 -4.64
C TRP A 72 -22.57 24.84 -3.49
N MET A 73 -21.33 24.45 -3.22
CA MET A 73 -20.96 23.56 -2.11
C MET A 73 -21.52 24.06 -0.77
N ASN A 74 -21.33 25.35 -0.47
CA ASN A 74 -21.81 25.95 0.76
C ASN A 74 -23.35 25.92 0.83
N ARG A 75 -24.03 26.29 -0.26
CA ARG A 75 -25.50 26.34 -0.34
C ARG A 75 -26.14 24.97 -0.12
N ILE A 76 -25.54 23.91 -0.62
CA ILE A 76 -26.05 22.54 -0.42
C ILE A 76 -25.64 21.92 0.92
N GLY A 77 -24.78 22.57 1.70
CA GLY A 77 -24.41 22.14 3.06
C GLY A 77 -23.10 21.35 3.18
N ILE A 78 -22.22 21.37 2.16
CA ILE A 78 -20.86 20.82 2.25
C ILE A 78 -20.06 21.63 3.28
N GLY A 79 -19.38 20.93 4.21
CA GLY A 79 -18.63 21.54 5.29
C GLY A 79 -17.21 21.95 4.91
N GLY A 80 -16.67 21.42 3.81
CA GLY A 80 -15.31 21.73 3.36
C GLY A 80 -14.88 20.84 2.22
N PHE A 81 -13.63 21.01 1.80
CA PHE A 81 -13.05 20.25 0.70
C PHE A 81 -11.58 19.92 0.93
N HIS A 82 -11.11 18.89 0.22
CA HIS A 82 -9.70 18.59 0.05
C HIS A 82 -9.33 18.92 -1.40
N GLN A 83 -8.39 19.86 -1.56
CA GLN A 83 -7.94 20.30 -2.90
C GLN A 83 -6.83 19.37 -3.41
N PHE A 84 -6.98 18.94 -4.65
CA PHE A 84 -6.03 18.12 -5.39
C PHE A 84 -5.71 18.76 -6.75
N ASP A 85 -4.43 18.83 -7.13
CA ASP A 85 -4.01 19.08 -8.50
C ASP A 85 -3.75 17.76 -9.19
N ALA A 86 -4.59 17.39 -10.17
CA ALA A 86 -4.50 16.12 -10.87
C ALA A 86 -4.44 16.29 -12.39
N SER A 87 -3.86 15.32 -13.08
CA SER A 87 -3.82 15.29 -14.55
C SER A 87 -4.02 13.87 -15.06
N LEU A 88 -5.14 13.65 -15.75
CA LEU A 88 -5.45 12.41 -16.44
C LEU A 88 -5.54 12.64 -17.96
N TYR A 89 -4.53 13.34 -18.51
CA TYR A 89 -4.53 13.79 -19.92
C TYR A 89 -5.74 14.67 -20.26
N THR A 90 -6.17 15.48 -19.29
CA THR A 90 -7.35 16.36 -19.40
C THR A 90 -7.05 17.47 -20.41
N LYS A 91 -7.90 17.54 -21.44
CA LYS A 91 -7.75 18.58 -22.47
C LYS A 91 -8.06 19.96 -21.91
N PRO A 92 -7.35 21.02 -22.34
CA PRO A 92 -7.70 22.38 -21.96
C PRO A 92 -9.11 22.77 -22.47
N ILE A 93 -9.97 23.21 -21.55
CA ILE A 93 -11.28 23.80 -21.87
C ILE A 93 -11.34 25.29 -21.56
N VAL A 94 -10.32 25.81 -20.89
CA VAL A 94 -10.12 27.25 -20.63
C VAL A 94 -9.23 27.87 -21.70
N LYS A 95 -9.28 29.19 -21.82
CA LYS A 95 -8.42 29.95 -22.79
C LYS A 95 -6.93 29.83 -22.42
N GLU A 96 -6.60 29.81 -21.14
CA GLU A 96 -5.26 29.71 -20.61
C GLU A 96 -5.25 28.75 -19.41
N ARG A 97 -4.43 27.72 -19.50
CA ARG A 97 -4.18 26.78 -18.41
C ARG A 97 -3.32 27.45 -17.32
N LEU A 98 -3.69 27.31 -16.06
CA LEU A 98 -2.88 27.76 -14.94
C LEU A 98 -1.86 26.68 -14.56
N VAL A 99 -0.59 26.93 -14.82
CA VAL A 99 0.50 26.00 -14.49
C VAL A 99 0.72 25.98 -12.98
N TYR A 100 0.80 24.79 -12.41
CA TYR A 100 0.94 24.52 -10.98
C TYR A 100 2.05 25.39 -10.33
N MET A 101 1.73 25.98 -9.17
CA MET A 101 2.60 26.85 -8.36
C MET A 101 3.13 28.14 -9.05
N THR A 102 2.69 28.47 -10.27
CA THR A 102 3.00 29.78 -10.87
C THR A 102 2.26 30.92 -10.14
N PRO A 103 2.67 32.19 -10.33
CA PRO A 103 1.97 33.34 -9.72
C PRO A 103 0.46 33.37 -10.02
N LYS A 104 0.03 32.97 -11.23
CA LYS A 104 -1.39 32.94 -11.61
C LYS A 104 -2.13 31.80 -10.85
N TRP A 105 -1.53 30.62 -10.78
CA TRP A 105 -2.07 29.51 -10.00
C TRP A 105 -2.18 29.89 -8.50
N LYS A 106 -1.10 30.43 -7.91
CA LYS A 106 -1.08 30.90 -6.52
C LYS A 106 -2.15 31.95 -6.25
N LYS A 107 -2.41 32.86 -7.21
CA LYS A 107 -3.49 33.83 -7.07
C LYS A 107 -4.87 33.19 -7.00
N ALA A 108 -5.16 32.25 -7.90
CA ALA A 108 -6.42 31.51 -7.93
C ALA A 108 -6.59 30.65 -6.64
N PHE A 109 -5.52 29.97 -6.21
CA PHE A 109 -5.52 29.18 -4.97
C PHE A 109 -5.79 30.06 -3.75
N ARG A 110 -5.09 31.18 -3.61
CA ARG A 110 -5.33 32.14 -2.51
C ARG A 110 -6.77 32.66 -2.51
N TYR A 111 -7.32 32.97 -3.68
CA TYR A 111 -8.71 33.37 -3.80
C TYR A 111 -9.65 32.28 -3.28
N ALA A 112 -9.44 31.01 -3.66
CA ALA A 112 -10.23 29.88 -3.19
C ALA A 112 -10.18 29.72 -1.67
N ILE A 113 -8.99 29.82 -1.05
CA ILE A 113 -8.81 29.66 0.39
C ILE A 113 -9.50 30.79 1.17
N HIS A 114 -9.39 32.04 0.72
CA HIS A 114 -10.06 33.15 1.38
C HIS A 114 -11.59 33.10 1.23
N LEU A 115 -12.08 32.71 0.07
CA LEU A 115 -13.52 32.56 -0.15
C LEU A 115 -14.07 31.40 0.72
N ALA A 116 -13.38 30.25 0.77
CA ALA A 116 -13.76 29.13 1.62
C ALA A 116 -13.87 29.55 3.11
N ASP A 117 -12.89 30.28 3.60
CA ASP A 117 -12.89 30.78 4.98
C ASP A 117 -14.06 31.75 5.25
N SER A 118 -14.38 32.65 4.28
CA SER A 118 -15.53 33.56 4.39
C SER A 118 -16.88 32.83 4.41
N LEU A 119 -16.93 31.64 3.82
CA LEU A 119 -18.09 30.74 3.80
C LEU A 119 -18.08 29.73 4.96
N ASN A 120 -17.15 29.86 5.91
CA ASN A 120 -16.95 28.94 7.03
C ASN A 120 -16.77 27.47 6.57
N MET A 121 -16.10 27.27 5.45
CA MET A 121 -15.74 25.95 4.91
C MET A 121 -14.33 25.54 5.35
N GLU A 122 -14.14 24.29 5.72
CA GLU A 122 -12.84 23.73 6.03
C GLU A 122 -12.05 23.41 4.75
N VAL A 123 -10.72 23.60 4.81
CA VAL A 123 -9.83 23.33 3.69
C VAL A 123 -8.75 22.35 4.10
N GLY A 124 -8.68 21.25 3.36
CA GLY A 124 -7.55 20.34 3.34
C GLY A 124 -6.81 20.41 2.00
N ILE A 125 -5.58 19.96 2.00
CA ILE A 125 -4.78 19.76 0.79
C ILE A 125 -4.28 18.33 0.72
N ALA A 126 -4.16 17.77 -0.47
CA ALA A 126 -3.46 16.50 -0.70
C ALA A 126 -2.02 16.57 -0.23
N SER A 127 -1.44 15.47 0.17
CA SER A 127 -0.05 15.37 0.63
C SER A 127 0.98 15.42 -0.49
N ALA A 128 0.53 15.32 -1.75
CA ALA A 128 1.31 15.49 -2.98
C ALA A 128 0.40 15.95 -4.13
N PRO A 129 0.95 16.51 -5.22
CA PRO A 129 0.20 16.63 -6.46
C PRO A 129 -0.18 15.27 -7.03
N GLY A 130 -1.37 15.13 -7.57
CA GLY A 130 -2.02 13.83 -7.82
C GLY A 130 -2.61 13.31 -6.53
N TRP A 131 -2.74 11.99 -6.43
CA TRP A 131 -3.21 11.30 -5.21
C TRP A 131 -2.17 10.35 -4.58
N SER A 132 -0.91 10.40 -5.03
CA SER A 132 0.18 9.73 -4.31
C SER A 132 0.41 10.36 -2.93
N SER A 133 0.93 9.58 -1.99
CA SER A 133 1.17 10.08 -0.62
C SER A 133 2.33 11.08 -0.53
N THR A 134 3.27 11.06 -1.47
CA THR A 134 4.41 12.00 -1.58
C THR A 134 4.87 12.12 -3.02
N GLY A 135 5.83 13.00 -3.29
CA GLY A 135 6.51 13.08 -4.57
C GLY A 135 6.43 14.45 -5.22
N GLY A 136 7.30 14.66 -6.18
CA GLY A 136 7.37 15.92 -6.93
C GLY A 136 8.76 16.20 -7.48
N PRO A 137 8.91 17.23 -8.36
CA PRO A 137 10.17 17.55 -9.01
C PRO A 137 11.27 18.04 -8.06
N TRP A 138 10.94 18.35 -6.83
CA TRP A 138 11.88 18.75 -5.77
C TRP A 138 12.46 17.57 -4.99
N VAL A 139 12.06 16.31 -5.28
CA VAL A 139 12.63 15.10 -4.69
C VAL A 139 13.86 14.67 -5.50
N ASN A 140 15.02 14.68 -4.87
CA ASN A 140 16.25 14.22 -5.51
C ASN A 140 16.43 12.70 -5.36
N PRO A 141 17.28 12.05 -6.19
CA PRO A 141 17.50 10.60 -6.14
C PRO A 141 17.92 10.04 -4.78
N LYS A 142 18.71 10.79 -4.02
CA LYS A 142 19.17 10.38 -2.68
C LYS A 142 18.00 10.18 -1.71
N ASN A 143 16.95 11.00 -1.84
CA ASN A 143 15.78 10.99 -0.96
C ASN A 143 14.58 10.23 -1.56
N ALA A 144 14.77 9.59 -2.72
CA ALA A 144 13.71 8.85 -3.41
C ALA A 144 13.64 7.38 -2.98
N MET A 145 12.53 6.73 -3.33
CA MET A 145 12.27 5.31 -3.04
C MET A 145 13.34 4.39 -3.63
N LYS A 146 13.80 3.43 -2.84
CA LYS A 146 14.89 2.51 -3.17
C LYS A 146 14.44 1.06 -3.17
N LYS A 147 15.10 0.27 -4.02
CA LYS A 147 14.99 -1.20 -4.05
C LYS A 147 16.34 -1.83 -3.79
N LEU A 148 16.33 -2.97 -3.10
CA LEU A 148 17.48 -3.87 -3.02
C LEU A 148 17.72 -4.50 -4.40
N VAL A 149 19.00 -4.55 -4.81
CA VAL A 149 19.45 -5.22 -6.04
C VAL A 149 20.69 -6.05 -5.75
N TRP A 150 20.88 -7.11 -6.53
CA TRP A 150 22.07 -7.96 -6.39
C TRP A 150 22.49 -8.58 -7.71
N ARG A 151 23.74 -9.02 -7.77
CA ARG A 151 24.27 -9.93 -8.78
C ARG A 151 25.07 -11.02 -8.08
N THR A 152 25.09 -12.18 -8.68
CA THR A 152 25.80 -13.34 -8.16
C THR A 152 26.96 -13.74 -9.06
N PHE A 153 27.99 -14.33 -8.46
CA PHE A 153 29.11 -14.90 -9.15
C PHE A 153 29.62 -16.14 -8.39
N THR A 154 29.82 -17.26 -9.08
CA THR A 154 30.27 -18.51 -8.46
C THR A 154 31.76 -18.75 -8.70
N VAL A 155 32.47 -19.18 -7.68
CA VAL A 155 33.91 -19.50 -7.71
C VAL A 155 34.21 -20.84 -7.05
N GLU A 156 35.18 -21.55 -7.59
CA GLU A 156 35.74 -22.74 -6.95
C GLU A 156 36.88 -22.36 -6.02
N GLY A 157 36.95 -23.05 -4.86
CA GLY A 157 37.90 -22.77 -3.80
C GLY A 157 39.36 -23.20 -4.03
N GLN A 158 40.15 -23.04 -2.98
CA GLN A 158 41.58 -23.35 -2.92
C GLN A 158 42.47 -22.53 -3.86
N LYS A 159 42.05 -21.32 -4.24
CA LYS A 159 42.82 -20.41 -5.09
C LYS A 159 42.56 -18.95 -4.74
N MET A 160 43.54 -18.11 -5.07
CA MET A 160 43.34 -16.66 -5.06
C MET A 160 42.38 -16.27 -6.17
N PHE A 161 41.23 -15.70 -5.83
CA PHE A 161 40.39 -15.00 -6.77
C PHE A 161 40.81 -13.54 -6.86
N SER A 162 41.03 -13.04 -8.07
CA SER A 162 41.26 -11.63 -8.36
C SER A 162 40.52 -11.28 -9.66
N GLY A 163 39.34 -10.66 -9.52
CA GLY A 163 38.50 -10.37 -10.68
C GLY A 163 37.45 -9.33 -10.39
N LYS A 164 36.93 -8.74 -11.47
CA LYS A 164 35.83 -7.78 -11.40
C LYS A 164 34.53 -8.53 -11.18
N LEU A 165 33.80 -8.18 -10.13
CA LEU A 165 32.43 -8.69 -9.92
C LEU A 165 31.44 -7.98 -10.84
N PRO A 166 30.43 -8.67 -11.33
CA PRO A 166 29.32 -8.03 -12.03
C PRO A 166 28.70 -6.94 -11.17
N SER A 167 28.45 -5.76 -11.76
CA SER A 167 27.72 -4.70 -11.07
C SER A 167 26.23 -5.06 -11.02
N PRO A 168 25.57 -4.85 -9.86
CA PRO A 168 24.13 -4.90 -9.78
C PRO A 168 23.46 -3.90 -10.73
N TYR A 169 22.18 -4.10 -10.94
CA TYR A 169 21.40 -3.28 -11.88
C TYR A 169 21.16 -1.87 -11.33
N THR A 170 21.35 -0.87 -12.19
CA THR A 170 21.13 0.54 -11.87
C THR A 170 19.81 1.08 -12.43
N THR A 171 19.10 0.23 -13.20
CA THR A 171 17.85 0.60 -13.87
C THR A 171 16.71 0.81 -12.85
N THR A 172 15.87 1.78 -13.12
CA THR A 172 14.62 1.96 -12.36
C THR A 172 13.64 0.83 -12.64
N GLY A 173 12.83 0.49 -11.66
CA GLY A 173 11.87 -0.60 -11.69
C GLY A 173 11.72 -1.18 -10.28
N GLU A 174 10.73 -2.02 -10.07
CA GLU A 174 10.36 -2.47 -8.72
C GLU A 174 11.22 -3.62 -8.22
N PHE A 175 11.70 -4.45 -9.15
CA PHE A 175 12.48 -5.62 -8.82
C PHE A 175 13.62 -5.80 -9.84
N GLN A 176 14.85 -5.92 -9.35
CA GLN A 176 16.05 -6.12 -10.19
C GLN A 176 16.07 -5.15 -11.40
N ASN A 177 16.23 -5.65 -12.61
CA ASN A 177 16.23 -4.85 -13.83
C ASN A 177 14.92 -4.91 -14.64
N ILE A 178 13.82 -5.29 -14.01
CA ILE A 178 12.51 -5.22 -14.65
C ILE A 178 12.15 -3.75 -14.88
N PRO A 179 11.99 -3.32 -16.14
CA PRO A 179 11.74 -1.92 -16.43
C PRO A 179 10.29 -1.54 -16.10
N ILE A 180 10.11 -0.33 -15.60
CA ILE A 180 8.76 0.28 -15.51
C ILE A 180 8.29 0.55 -16.94
N ARG A 181 7.08 0.09 -17.29
CA ARG A 181 6.46 0.39 -18.59
C ARG A 181 6.27 1.91 -18.75
N ASN A 182 6.58 2.44 -19.93
CA ASN A 182 6.36 3.85 -20.32
C ASN A 182 7.23 4.92 -19.64
N MET A 183 8.39 4.59 -19.10
CA MET A 183 9.31 5.62 -18.60
C MET A 183 10.41 5.94 -19.61
N ASN A 184 10.34 7.15 -20.20
CA ASN A 184 11.35 7.65 -21.14
C ASN A 184 12.58 8.29 -20.48
N ASN A 185 12.57 8.54 -19.17
CA ASN A 185 13.65 9.21 -18.46
C ASN A 185 14.03 8.41 -17.21
N TYR A 186 15.08 7.62 -17.32
CA TYR A 186 15.70 6.92 -16.20
C TYR A 186 16.63 7.87 -15.44
N THR A 187 16.55 7.85 -14.12
CA THR A 187 17.61 8.40 -13.28
C THR A 187 18.47 7.24 -12.80
N GLU A 188 19.67 7.13 -13.32
CA GLU A 188 20.63 6.15 -12.82
C GLU A 188 21.02 6.53 -11.39
N TYR A 189 20.91 5.58 -10.50
CA TYR A 189 21.33 5.71 -9.11
C TYR A 189 21.67 4.35 -8.55
N TYR A 190 22.84 4.24 -7.93
CA TYR A 190 23.29 2.98 -7.34
C TYR A 190 24.29 3.26 -6.22
N GLU A 191 24.18 2.50 -5.13
CA GLU A 191 25.21 2.40 -4.09
C GLU A 191 25.37 0.94 -3.65
N ASP A 192 26.61 0.53 -3.37
CA ASP A 192 26.93 -0.78 -2.81
C ASP A 192 26.47 -0.87 -1.34
N ILE A 193 25.94 -2.03 -0.96
CA ILE A 193 25.61 -2.37 0.45
C ILE A 193 26.68 -3.29 1.01
N ALA A 194 26.83 -4.48 0.42
CA ALA A 194 27.75 -5.51 0.89
C ALA A 194 28.11 -6.50 -0.22
N THR A 195 29.33 -7.03 -0.11
CA THR A 195 29.75 -8.22 -0.84
C THR A 195 29.80 -9.39 0.14
N ILE A 196 29.06 -10.46 -0.16
CA ILE A 196 28.87 -11.60 0.73
C ILE A 196 29.16 -12.88 -0.03
N ALA A 197 30.03 -13.73 0.49
CA ALA A 197 30.24 -15.06 -0.05
C ALA A 197 29.56 -16.12 0.83
N VAL A 198 28.84 -17.06 0.20
CA VAL A 198 28.26 -18.22 0.87
C VAL A 198 28.81 -19.50 0.25
N ARG A 199 29.18 -20.48 1.10
CA ARG A 199 29.58 -21.79 0.65
C ARG A 199 28.35 -22.59 0.27
N LEU A 200 28.28 -23.01 -0.98
CA LEU A 200 27.17 -23.79 -1.48
C LEU A 200 27.24 -25.25 -0.99
N PRO A 201 26.11 -25.90 -0.68
CA PRO A 201 26.03 -27.34 -0.53
C PRO A 201 26.54 -28.06 -1.78
N SER A 202 27.07 -29.26 -1.63
CA SER A 202 27.54 -30.08 -2.76
C SER A 202 26.43 -30.46 -3.74
N GLU A 203 25.20 -30.48 -3.28
CA GLU A 203 24.00 -30.76 -4.04
C GLU A 203 23.53 -29.57 -4.90
N GLU A 204 23.99 -28.34 -4.60
CA GLU A 204 23.63 -27.14 -5.37
C GLU A 204 24.39 -27.09 -6.69
N LEU A 205 23.91 -27.86 -7.65
CA LEU A 205 24.43 -27.91 -9.02
C LEU A 205 23.61 -27.03 -9.94
N SER A 206 24.27 -26.27 -10.79
CA SER A 206 23.62 -25.50 -11.85
C SER A 206 23.08 -26.43 -12.93
N LEU A 207 22.12 -25.97 -13.73
CA LEU A 207 21.60 -26.73 -14.86
C LEU A 207 22.67 -27.10 -15.87
N ASN A 208 23.74 -26.28 -16.05
CA ASN A 208 24.90 -26.59 -16.85
C ASN A 208 25.71 -27.77 -16.27
N GLU A 209 25.91 -27.83 -14.97
CA GLU A 209 26.61 -28.93 -14.30
C GLU A 209 25.78 -30.23 -14.29
N LEU A 210 24.47 -30.12 -14.50
CA LEU A 210 23.56 -31.25 -14.66
C LEU A 210 23.40 -31.70 -16.11
N ASP A 211 24.13 -31.08 -17.07
CA ASP A 211 24.05 -31.32 -18.50
C ASP A 211 22.60 -31.22 -19.04
N ALA A 212 21.86 -30.19 -18.62
CA ALA A 212 20.50 -29.96 -19.06
C ALA A 212 20.43 -29.56 -20.54
N GLU A 213 19.60 -30.24 -21.33
CA GLU A 213 19.23 -29.86 -22.67
C GLU A 213 17.85 -29.19 -22.68
N ILE A 214 17.63 -28.21 -23.59
CA ILE A 214 16.37 -27.46 -23.66
C ILE A 214 15.61 -27.82 -24.91
N THR A 215 14.32 -28.06 -24.77
CA THR A 215 13.34 -28.13 -25.86
C THR A 215 12.12 -27.25 -25.51
N SER A 216 11.32 -26.89 -26.51
CA SER A 216 10.13 -26.06 -26.32
C SER A 216 9.07 -26.33 -27.38
N SER A 217 7.84 -25.91 -27.12
CA SER A 217 6.74 -25.92 -28.10
C SER A 217 6.96 -24.91 -29.23
N GLY A 218 7.95 -24.03 -29.10
CA GLY A 218 8.36 -23.01 -30.07
C GLY A 218 9.31 -22.02 -29.45
N GLY A 219 9.95 -21.18 -30.27
CA GLY A 219 10.96 -20.24 -29.80
C GLY A 219 12.37 -20.88 -29.76
N ASN A 220 13.37 -20.05 -29.49
CA ASN A 220 14.78 -20.48 -29.48
C ASN A 220 15.41 -20.15 -28.12
N PHE A 221 15.19 -21.01 -27.17
CA PHE A 221 15.66 -20.83 -25.77
C PHE A 221 17.10 -21.36 -25.62
N SER A 222 17.88 -20.63 -24.80
CA SER A 222 19.21 -21.10 -24.39
C SER A 222 19.31 -21.16 -22.87
N LEU A 223 20.05 -22.13 -22.35
CA LEU A 223 20.24 -22.31 -20.93
C LEU A 223 20.82 -21.06 -20.27
N HIS A 224 21.80 -20.42 -20.92
CA HIS A 224 22.42 -19.19 -20.43
C HIS A 224 21.39 -18.08 -20.18
N LYS A 225 20.49 -17.82 -21.14
CA LYS A 225 19.49 -16.75 -21.00
C LYS A 225 18.42 -17.04 -19.97
N LEU A 226 18.07 -18.32 -19.79
CA LEU A 226 17.08 -18.72 -18.79
C LEU A 226 17.64 -18.79 -17.35
N THR A 227 18.95 -18.51 -17.16
CA THR A 227 19.62 -18.65 -15.86
C THR A 227 20.61 -17.53 -15.54
N ASP A 228 20.61 -16.42 -16.34
CA ASP A 228 21.58 -15.33 -16.17
C ASP A 228 21.16 -14.25 -15.18
N GLY A 229 19.92 -14.30 -14.70
CA GLY A 229 19.35 -13.30 -13.81
C GLY A 229 19.15 -11.92 -14.47
N ASP A 230 19.12 -11.87 -15.82
CA ASP A 230 18.84 -10.66 -16.58
C ASP A 230 17.43 -10.70 -17.17
N PHE A 231 16.48 -10.07 -16.48
CA PHE A 231 15.08 -10.10 -16.88
C PHE A 231 14.75 -9.26 -18.12
N THR A 232 15.71 -8.49 -18.65
CA THR A 232 15.56 -7.82 -19.95
C THR A 232 15.96 -8.72 -21.12
N ASN A 233 16.66 -9.82 -20.86
CA ASN A 233 17.14 -10.78 -21.85
C ASN A 233 16.17 -11.94 -22.06
N ALA A 234 14.93 -11.65 -22.43
CA ALA A 234 13.85 -12.63 -22.55
C ALA A 234 13.75 -13.20 -23.97
N GLU A 235 13.42 -14.50 -24.08
CA GLU A 235 13.03 -15.14 -25.32
C GLU A 235 11.51 -15.30 -25.41
N LEU A 236 10.98 -15.22 -26.65
CA LEU A 236 9.55 -15.37 -26.89
C LEU A 236 9.17 -16.86 -26.97
N LEU A 237 8.27 -17.29 -26.06
CA LEU A 237 7.51 -18.53 -26.24
C LEU A 237 6.29 -18.21 -27.10
N PRO A 238 6.26 -18.65 -28.39
CA PRO A 238 5.17 -18.27 -29.27
C PRO A 238 3.81 -18.83 -28.83
N PHE A 239 2.74 -18.20 -29.31
CA PHE A 239 1.41 -18.75 -29.21
C PHE A 239 1.35 -20.16 -29.80
N ASN A 240 0.82 -21.14 -29.06
CA ASN A 240 0.62 -22.49 -29.52
C ASN A 240 -0.80 -22.66 -30.05
N PRO A 241 -1.00 -22.76 -31.38
CA PRO A 241 -2.35 -22.87 -31.95
C PRO A 241 -2.96 -24.28 -31.80
N PHE A 242 -2.18 -25.26 -31.36
CA PHE A 242 -2.61 -26.66 -31.25
C PHE A 242 -2.95 -27.07 -29.81
N ASP A 243 -2.56 -26.27 -28.84
CA ASP A 243 -2.76 -26.56 -27.43
C ASP A 243 -3.14 -25.26 -26.67
N LYS A 244 -3.71 -25.44 -25.49
CA LYS A 244 -4.02 -24.37 -24.54
C LYS A 244 -2.74 -23.73 -23.96
N TYR A 245 -1.62 -24.46 -23.94
CA TYR A 245 -0.36 -24.08 -23.34
C TYR A 245 0.80 -24.15 -24.33
N GLY A 246 1.71 -23.17 -24.26
CA GLY A 246 3.08 -23.37 -24.68
C GLY A 246 3.90 -24.02 -23.56
N TRP A 247 5.06 -24.57 -23.85
CA TRP A 247 5.93 -25.20 -22.86
C TRP A 247 7.42 -25.03 -23.17
N ILE A 248 8.22 -25.05 -22.09
CA ILE A 248 9.70 -25.14 -22.14
C ILE A 248 10.09 -26.30 -21.23
N GLU A 249 10.99 -27.15 -21.71
CA GLU A 249 11.43 -28.38 -21.06
C GLU A 249 12.92 -28.46 -20.91
N TYR A 250 13.35 -28.91 -19.72
CA TYR A 250 14.70 -29.43 -19.51
C TYR A 250 14.69 -30.97 -19.53
N SER A 251 15.59 -31.56 -20.32
CA SER A 251 15.89 -32.99 -20.29
C SER A 251 17.30 -33.24 -19.76
N PHE A 252 17.46 -34.28 -18.95
CA PHE A 252 18.72 -34.65 -18.32
C PHE A 252 19.20 -36.01 -18.76
N PRO A 253 20.54 -36.26 -18.86
CA PRO A 253 21.09 -37.56 -19.22
C PRO A 253 20.68 -38.67 -18.24
N LYS A 254 20.50 -38.35 -16.97
CA LYS A 254 20.02 -39.20 -15.88
C LYS A 254 18.96 -38.50 -15.03
N PRO A 255 18.08 -39.21 -14.32
CA PRO A 255 17.13 -38.58 -13.45
C PRO A 255 17.79 -37.61 -12.46
N GLN A 256 17.22 -36.42 -12.29
CA GLN A 256 17.65 -35.39 -11.33
C GLN A 256 16.56 -35.20 -10.28
N THR A 257 17.01 -34.95 -9.06
CA THR A 257 16.10 -34.60 -7.96
C THR A 257 16.03 -33.09 -7.81
N ILE A 258 14.85 -32.53 -8.01
CA ILE A 258 14.57 -31.08 -7.91
C ILE A 258 13.68 -30.81 -6.69
N ARG A 259 13.98 -29.72 -5.97
CA ARG A 259 13.31 -29.33 -4.73
C ARG A 259 12.72 -27.92 -4.74
N ALA A 260 13.12 -27.09 -5.72
CA ALA A 260 12.55 -25.76 -5.92
C ALA A 260 12.68 -25.32 -7.37
N LEU A 261 11.95 -24.28 -7.73
CA LEU A 261 12.10 -23.58 -9.02
C LEU A 261 12.04 -22.07 -8.83
N SER A 262 12.72 -21.33 -9.71
CA SER A 262 12.50 -19.90 -9.93
C SER A 262 12.01 -19.68 -11.34
N PHE A 263 10.92 -18.95 -11.51
CA PHE A 263 10.28 -18.72 -12.79
C PHE A 263 9.89 -17.25 -12.97
N VAL A 264 10.18 -16.72 -14.16
CA VAL A 264 9.81 -15.35 -14.56
C VAL A 264 9.14 -15.43 -15.92
N SER A 265 7.96 -14.87 -16.05
CA SER A 265 7.24 -14.79 -17.31
C SER A 265 6.93 -13.34 -17.71
N GLY A 266 6.82 -13.07 -19.01
CA GLY A 266 6.57 -11.72 -19.55
C GLY A 266 5.17 -11.16 -19.28
N ARG A 267 4.35 -11.88 -18.54
CA ARG A 267 3.19 -11.35 -17.82
C ARG A 267 3.62 -10.70 -16.51
N LEU A 268 4.87 -10.28 -16.41
CA LEU A 268 5.39 -9.53 -15.28
C LEU A 268 4.48 -8.33 -15.02
N ARG A 269 3.49 -8.55 -14.18
CA ARG A 269 2.64 -7.50 -13.64
C ARG A 269 3.20 -7.16 -12.28
N THR A 270 3.95 -6.11 -12.27
CA THR A 270 4.24 -5.34 -11.06
C THR A 270 3.02 -4.55 -10.61
N GLU A 271 1.86 -4.82 -11.20
CA GLU A 271 0.62 -4.15 -10.85
C GLU A 271 0.02 -4.80 -9.61
N TRP A 272 -0.40 -3.96 -8.69
CA TRP A 272 -1.21 -4.29 -7.55
C TRP A 272 -2.36 -5.21 -7.93
N ARG A 273 -2.50 -6.31 -7.22
CA ARG A 273 -3.70 -7.12 -7.26
C ARG A 273 -4.22 -7.33 -5.85
N SER A 274 -5.47 -7.00 -5.67
CA SER A 274 -6.26 -7.31 -4.49
C SER A 274 -6.58 -8.80 -4.35
N GLU A 275 -6.33 -9.58 -5.38
CA GLU A 275 -6.65 -11.00 -5.41
C GLU A 275 -5.38 -11.82 -5.13
N SER A 276 -5.53 -12.89 -4.37
CA SER A 276 -4.50 -13.92 -4.22
C SER A 276 -4.03 -14.36 -5.60
N PRO A 277 -2.70 -14.51 -5.82
CA PRO A 277 -2.18 -14.92 -7.11
C PRO A 277 -2.86 -16.20 -7.60
N GLN A 278 -3.46 -16.15 -8.79
CA GLN A 278 -4.07 -17.34 -9.38
C GLN A 278 -3.01 -18.24 -9.98
N THR A 279 -3.09 -19.52 -9.70
CA THR A 279 -2.25 -20.52 -10.38
C THR A 279 -2.63 -20.61 -11.86
N VAL A 280 -1.72 -20.22 -12.74
CA VAL A 280 -1.95 -20.25 -14.19
C VAL A 280 -0.86 -21.00 -14.94
N ASN A 281 0.39 -20.99 -14.45
CA ASN A 281 1.48 -21.77 -14.97
C ASN A 281 1.63 -23.07 -14.17
N PHE A 282 2.24 -24.10 -14.75
CA PHE A 282 2.35 -25.39 -14.08
C PHE A 282 3.71 -26.01 -14.36
N LEU A 283 4.33 -26.62 -13.34
CA LEU A 283 5.47 -27.50 -13.52
C LEU A 283 4.99 -28.94 -13.63
N GLN A 284 5.46 -29.63 -14.65
CA GLN A 284 5.27 -31.06 -14.87
C GLN A 284 6.60 -31.78 -14.95
N CYS A 285 6.61 -33.06 -14.66
CA CYS A 285 7.78 -33.93 -14.85
C CYS A 285 7.41 -35.26 -15.53
N SER A 286 8.41 -35.92 -16.15
CA SER A 286 8.29 -37.20 -16.80
C SER A 286 9.59 -38.00 -16.70
N ASP A 287 9.48 -39.32 -16.68
CA ASP A 287 10.63 -40.23 -16.71
C ASP A 287 10.98 -40.69 -18.14
N ASN A 288 10.03 -40.63 -19.08
CA ASN A 288 10.17 -41.11 -20.44
C ASN A 288 9.97 -40.05 -21.54
N GLY A 289 9.64 -38.78 -21.14
CA GLY A 289 9.36 -37.68 -22.07
C GLY A 289 8.02 -37.75 -22.79
N VAL A 290 7.12 -38.65 -22.38
CA VAL A 290 5.80 -38.87 -22.99
C VAL A 290 4.70 -38.71 -21.94
N ASP A 291 4.82 -39.41 -20.82
CA ASP A 291 3.83 -39.44 -19.77
C ASP A 291 4.21 -38.41 -18.69
N TYR A 292 3.49 -37.28 -18.63
CA TYR A 292 3.77 -36.21 -17.71
C TYR A 292 2.80 -36.22 -16.52
N ARG A 293 3.35 -36.00 -15.34
CA ARG A 293 2.60 -35.77 -14.09
C ARG A 293 2.78 -34.36 -13.58
N MET A 294 1.76 -33.81 -12.96
CA MET A 294 1.79 -32.50 -12.33
C MET A 294 2.72 -32.54 -11.11
N VAL A 295 3.58 -31.55 -10.97
CA VAL A 295 4.43 -31.30 -9.80
C VAL A 295 3.83 -30.20 -8.93
N CYS A 296 3.64 -29.01 -9.50
CA CYS A 296 3.04 -27.87 -8.79
C CYS A 296 2.39 -26.89 -9.74
N GLY A 297 1.53 -26.04 -9.19
CA GLY A 297 1.10 -24.80 -9.83
C GLY A 297 2.07 -23.66 -9.53
N ILE A 298 2.24 -22.75 -10.49
CA ILE A 298 3.04 -21.53 -10.35
C ILE A 298 2.08 -20.36 -10.45
N PRO A 299 1.98 -19.52 -9.41
CA PRO A 299 1.10 -18.35 -9.43
C PRO A 299 1.46 -17.36 -10.54
N ASP A 300 0.48 -16.64 -11.06
CA ASP A 300 0.66 -15.53 -12.00
C ASP A 300 0.24 -14.21 -11.33
N GLY A 301 1.08 -13.20 -11.50
CA GLY A 301 0.77 -11.83 -11.15
C GLY A 301 1.12 -11.41 -9.73
N GLY A 302 1.34 -10.13 -9.59
CA GLY A 302 1.79 -9.50 -8.35
C GLY A 302 3.29 -9.58 -8.11
N ASN A 303 3.97 -10.57 -8.69
CA ASN A 303 5.40 -10.80 -8.55
C ASN A 303 6.11 -10.76 -9.88
N ALA A 304 7.31 -10.18 -9.85
CA ALA A 304 8.21 -10.22 -10.97
C ALA A 304 8.78 -11.63 -11.19
N GLN A 305 9.08 -12.32 -10.11
CA GLN A 305 9.64 -13.67 -10.04
C GLN A 305 8.84 -14.51 -9.07
N GLN A 306 8.79 -15.80 -9.30
CA GLN A 306 8.21 -16.79 -8.41
C GLN A 306 9.27 -17.82 -8.05
N THR A 307 9.75 -17.78 -6.80
CA THR A 307 10.63 -18.83 -6.26
C THR A 307 9.83 -19.69 -5.30
N ILE A 308 9.61 -20.96 -5.70
CA ILE A 308 8.70 -21.88 -5.03
C ILE A 308 9.45 -23.17 -4.69
N SER A 309 9.36 -23.62 -3.45
CA SER A 309 9.75 -24.98 -3.05
C SER A 309 8.68 -25.97 -3.48
N ILE A 310 9.11 -27.11 -3.97
CA ILE A 310 8.24 -28.20 -4.43
C ILE A 310 8.51 -29.48 -3.63
N PRO A 311 7.57 -30.42 -3.59
CA PRO A 311 7.85 -31.76 -3.10
C PRO A 311 9.06 -32.37 -3.83
N GLU A 312 9.97 -33.03 -3.10
CA GLU A 312 11.13 -33.68 -3.68
C GLU A 312 10.71 -34.56 -4.87
N THR A 313 11.16 -34.19 -6.04
CA THR A 313 10.74 -34.80 -7.32
C THR A 313 11.94 -35.24 -8.13
N THR A 314 12.04 -36.54 -8.36
CA THR A 314 13.08 -37.15 -9.21
C THR A 314 12.50 -37.52 -10.56
N ALA A 315 13.07 -37.01 -11.66
CA ALA A 315 12.67 -37.29 -13.04
C ALA A 315 13.77 -36.94 -14.05
N ARG A 316 13.64 -37.40 -15.29
CA ARG A 316 14.54 -37.03 -16.39
C ARG A 316 14.09 -35.78 -17.14
N TYR A 317 12.79 -35.46 -17.12
CA TYR A 317 12.21 -34.35 -17.86
C TYR A 317 11.40 -33.48 -16.93
N PHE A 318 11.60 -32.18 -17.00
CA PHE A 318 10.81 -31.17 -16.30
C PHE A 318 10.40 -30.09 -17.27
N ARG A 319 9.10 -29.82 -17.37
CA ARG A 319 8.59 -28.75 -18.22
C ARG A 319 7.67 -27.77 -17.50
N VAL A 320 7.80 -26.50 -17.84
CA VAL A 320 6.85 -25.48 -17.43
C VAL A 320 5.80 -25.28 -18.54
N LEU A 321 4.54 -25.30 -18.14
CA LEU A 321 3.39 -24.97 -19.00
C LEU A 321 3.01 -23.52 -18.79
N VAL A 322 2.92 -22.76 -19.87
CA VAL A 322 2.56 -21.34 -19.89
C VAL A 322 1.29 -21.18 -20.74
N PRO A 323 0.19 -20.64 -20.20
CA PRO A 323 -1.03 -20.49 -20.96
C PRO A 323 -0.83 -19.51 -22.13
N ASN A 324 -1.51 -19.78 -23.21
CA ASN A 324 -1.51 -18.87 -24.35
C ASN A 324 -2.05 -17.49 -23.96
N PRO A 325 -1.50 -16.39 -24.48
CA PRO A 325 -2.00 -15.05 -24.19
C PRO A 325 -3.42 -14.86 -24.74
N THR A 326 -4.28 -14.19 -23.97
CA THR A 326 -5.69 -13.96 -24.31
C THR A 326 -5.93 -12.73 -25.19
N ASN A 327 -4.92 -11.90 -25.40
CA ASN A 327 -5.01 -10.57 -26.02
C ASN A 327 -4.41 -10.52 -27.44
N ASN A 328 -4.44 -11.61 -28.20
CA ASN A 328 -3.83 -11.74 -29.52
C ASN A 328 -2.32 -11.40 -29.56
N ALA A 329 -1.63 -11.45 -28.44
CA ALA A 329 -0.17 -11.31 -28.43
C ALA A 329 0.50 -12.51 -29.14
N PRO A 330 1.65 -12.31 -29.81
CA PRO A 330 2.33 -13.36 -30.55
C PRO A 330 2.88 -14.49 -29.66
N GLY A 331 2.93 -14.28 -28.37
CA GLY A 331 3.46 -15.23 -27.39
C GLY A 331 3.71 -14.57 -26.03
N THR A 332 4.42 -15.29 -25.17
CA THR A 332 4.82 -14.83 -23.83
C THR A 332 6.35 -14.75 -23.74
N GLN A 333 6.90 -13.63 -23.27
CA GLN A 333 8.33 -13.49 -22.98
C GLN A 333 8.67 -14.30 -21.73
N ILE A 334 9.76 -15.08 -21.79
CA ILE A 334 10.26 -15.87 -20.65
C ILE A 334 11.72 -15.47 -20.40
N PRO A 335 11.98 -14.62 -19.40
CA PRO A 335 13.33 -14.23 -19.03
C PRO A 335 14.09 -15.30 -18.24
N GLU A 336 13.40 -16.03 -17.36
CA GLU A 336 14.08 -16.92 -16.41
C GLU A 336 13.26 -18.20 -16.16
N PHE A 337 13.95 -19.34 -16.12
CA PHE A 337 13.43 -20.61 -15.66
C PHE A 337 14.57 -21.44 -15.07
N VAL A 338 14.64 -21.54 -13.74
CA VAL A 338 15.69 -22.25 -13.02
C VAL A 338 15.07 -23.35 -12.17
N LEU A 339 15.63 -24.57 -12.26
CA LEU A 339 15.33 -25.68 -11.37
C LEU A 339 16.44 -25.82 -10.33
N HIS A 340 16.08 -25.93 -9.07
CA HIS A 340 17.02 -26.01 -7.95
C HIS A 340 17.03 -27.43 -7.35
N PRO A 341 18.21 -28.08 -7.29
CA PRO A 341 18.36 -29.37 -6.59
C PRO A 341 18.19 -29.24 -5.06
N THR A 342 18.44 -28.04 -4.50
CA THR A 342 18.26 -27.77 -3.06
C THR A 342 16.92 -27.07 -2.78
N VAL A 343 16.48 -27.14 -1.54
CA VAL A 343 15.29 -26.40 -1.06
C VAL A 343 15.63 -24.90 -1.07
N LYS A 344 14.69 -24.08 -1.48
CA LYS A 344 14.74 -22.62 -1.36
C LYS A 344 13.64 -22.12 -0.42
N ILE A 345 13.75 -20.89 0.04
CA ILE A 345 12.62 -20.26 0.76
C ILE A 345 11.39 -20.33 -0.14
N ASN A 346 10.32 -20.91 0.37
CA ASN A 346 9.08 -21.04 -0.38
C ASN A 346 8.37 -19.69 -0.46
N HIS A 347 7.95 -19.27 -1.65
CA HIS A 347 7.40 -17.93 -1.91
C HIS A 347 8.36 -16.81 -1.44
N THR A 348 9.60 -16.90 -1.88
CA THR A 348 10.68 -15.97 -1.48
C THR A 348 10.30 -14.51 -1.67
N GLU A 349 9.70 -14.18 -2.81
CA GLU A 349 9.45 -12.80 -3.20
C GLU A 349 8.41 -12.14 -2.29
N GLU A 350 7.36 -12.84 -1.92
CA GLU A 350 6.35 -12.36 -0.97
C GLU A 350 6.96 -12.22 0.44
N LYS A 351 7.71 -13.22 0.89
CA LYS A 351 8.34 -13.22 2.21
C LYS A 351 9.45 -12.18 2.35
N ALA A 352 10.13 -11.86 1.26
CA ALA A 352 11.14 -10.80 1.20
C ALA A 352 10.54 -9.39 0.97
N GLY A 353 9.21 -9.27 0.81
CA GLY A 353 8.55 -7.98 0.57
C GLY A 353 8.84 -7.38 -0.82
N PHE A 354 9.22 -8.20 -1.80
CA PHE A 354 9.35 -7.80 -3.21
C PHE A 354 8.02 -7.84 -3.95
N SER A 355 6.98 -8.28 -3.29
CA SER A 355 5.60 -8.30 -3.75
C SER A 355 4.61 -8.28 -2.58
N SER A 356 3.30 -8.25 -2.88
CA SER A 356 2.27 -8.27 -1.84
C SER A 356 2.33 -9.55 -1.00
N PRO A 357 2.45 -9.46 0.32
CA PRO A 357 2.38 -10.63 1.19
C PRO A 357 0.92 -11.09 1.31
N HIS A 358 0.57 -12.21 0.72
CA HIS A 358 -0.74 -12.85 0.86
C HIS A 358 -0.58 -14.20 1.55
N ASP A 359 -1.31 -14.42 2.63
CA ASP A 359 -1.44 -15.71 3.31
C ASP A 359 -0.11 -16.45 3.54
N LEU A 360 0.94 -15.73 3.95
CA LEU A 360 2.30 -16.27 4.08
C LEU A 360 2.37 -17.53 4.96
N MET A 361 1.46 -17.64 5.93
CA MET A 361 1.37 -18.81 6.81
C MET A 361 0.95 -20.09 6.07
N ASN A 362 0.31 -19.98 4.92
CA ASN A 362 -0.09 -21.12 4.08
C ASN A 362 1.03 -21.64 3.18
N TYR A 363 2.17 -20.96 3.17
CA TYR A 363 3.33 -21.31 2.33
C TYR A 363 4.59 -21.57 3.17
N PRO A 364 4.58 -22.53 4.11
CA PRO A 364 5.76 -22.84 4.89
C PRO A 364 6.89 -23.29 3.97
N THR A 365 8.13 -22.93 4.32
CA THR A 365 9.30 -23.47 3.66
C THR A 365 9.58 -24.88 4.17
N PRO A 366 9.78 -25.87 3.30
CA PRO A 366 10.13 -27.22 3.73
C PRO A 366 11.48 -27.27 4.48
N GLU A 367 11.61 -28.20 5.40
CA GLU A 367 12.90 -28.46 6.06
C GLU A 367 13.94 -28.96 5.04
N THR A 368 15.20 -28.62 5.30
CA THR A 368 16.32 -29.01 4.43
C THR A 368 17.44 -29.65 5.24
N ASN A 369 18.08 -30.68 4.65
CA ASN A 369 19.29 -31.31 5.21
C ASN A 369 20.58 -30.64 4.74
N THR A 370 20.47 -29.63 3.87
CA THR A 370 21.60 -28.97 3.21
C THR A 370 21.50 -27.45 3.32
N PRO A 371 21.28 -26.90 4.53
CA PRO A 371 21.32 -25.45 4.71
C PRO A 371 22.74 -24.91 4.61
N ILE A 372 22.86 -23.62 4.34
CA ILE A 372 24.14 -22.92 4.43
C ILE A 372 24.45 -22.64 5.89
N ASP A 373 25.52 -23.26 6.43
CA ASP A 373 25.97 -22.97 7.79
C ASP A 373 26.39 -21.50 7.91
N LYS A 374 25.93 -20.80 8.93
CA LYS A 374 26.22 -19.39 9.17
C LYS A 374 27.71 -19.05 9.22
N LYS A 375 28.57 -19.99 9.70
CA LYS A 375 30.03 -19.82 9.67
C LYS A 375 30.58 -19.79 8.24
N ASN A 376 29.85 -20.29 7.27
CA ASN A 376 30.15 -20.28 5.84
C ASN A 376 29.57 -19.07 5.11
N VAL A 377 29.10 -18.06 5.84
CA VAL A 377 28.70 -16.75 5.30
C VAL A 377 29.80 -15.74 5.62
N ILE A 378 30.50 -15.26 4.60
CA ILE A 378 31.69 -14.41 4.77
C ILE A 378 31.42 -13.03 4.16
N ILE A 379 31.55 -11.98 4.99
CA ILE A 379 31.45 -10.59 4.51
C ILE A 379 32.77 -10.18 3.87
N LEU A 380 32.72 -9.82 2.60
CA LEU A 380 33.88 -9.45 1.77
C LEU A 380 33.88 -7.98 1.34
N THR A 381 32.99 -7.16 1.89
CA THR A 381 32.80 -5.75 1.47
C THR A 381 34.11 -4.95 1.50
N ASN A 382 34.95 -5.15 2.51
CA ASN A 382 36.24 -4.48 2.63
C ASN A 382 37.33 -5.01 1.68
N LYS A 383 37.05 -6.06 0.91
CA LYS A 383 37.95 -6.67 -0.08
C LYS A 383 37.58 -6.31 -1.51
N LEU A 384 36.43 -5.67 -1.70
CA LEU A 384 35.99 -5.10 -2.98
C LEU A 384 36.52 -3.67 -3.09
N ASP A 385 37.27 -3.38 -4.16
CA ASP A 385 37.73 -2.01 -4.40
C ASP A 385 36.67 -1.16 -5.15
N SER A 386 36.95 0.14 -5.28
CA SER A 386 36.07 1.11 -5.96
C SER A 386 35.83 0.81 -7.45
N ASN A 387 36.66 -0.01 -8.07
CA ASN A 387 36.50 -0.47 -9.46
C ASN A 387 35.69 -1.76 -9.56
N GLY A 388 35.23 -2.30 -8.42
CA GLY A 388 34.49 -3.55 -8.33
C GLY A 388 35.40 -4.80 -8.47
N ILE A 389 36.71 -4.67 -8.20
CA ILE A 389 37.64 -5.80 -8.21
C ILE A 389 37.68 -6.39 -6.80
N LEU A 390 37.32 -7.68 -6.71
CA LEU A 390 37.44 -8.46 -5.48
C LEU A 390 38.76 -9.24 -5.49
N LYS A 391 39.52 -9.14 -4.39
CA LYS A 391 40.69 -9.96 -4.13
C LYS A 391 40.48 -10.80 -2.86
N TRP A 392 40.37 -12.12 -3.05
CA TRP A 392 40.01 -13.02 -1.96
C TRP A 392 40.65 -14.39 -2.10
N ASN A 393 41.27 -14.90 -1.05
CA ASN A 393 41.68 -16.30 -0.95
C ASN A 393 40.42 -17.15 -0.67
N VAL A 394 39.95 -17.86 -1.68
CA VAL A 394 38.75 -18.64 -1.61
C VAL A 394 39.00 -19.92 -0.80
N PRO A 395 38.30 -20.16 0.32
CA PRO A 395 38.39 -21.42 1.05
C PRO A 395 37.93 -22.61 0.23
N GLU A 396 38.17 -23.83 0.70
CA GLU A 396 37.74 -25.05 0.03
C GLU A 396 36.21 -25.08 -0.18
N GLY A 397 35.79 -25.60 -1.35
CA GLY A 397 34.40 -25.74 -1.76
C GLY A 397 33.98 -24.76 -2.83
N LYS A 398 32.72 -24.84 -3.20
CA LYS A 398 32.07 -23.98 -4.20
C LYS A 398 31.42 -22.80 -3.46
N TRP A 399 31.69 -21.59 -3.91
CA TRP A 399 31.22 -20.38 -3.24
C TRP A 399 30.42 -19.52 -4.21
N ARG A 400 29.23 -19.06 -3.75
CA ARG A 400 28.45 -18.03 -4.46
C ARG A 400 28.73 -16.69 -3.79
N ILE A 401 29.21 -15.73 -4.57
CA ILE A 401 29.47 -14.36 -4.14
C ILE A 401 28.29 -13.51 -4.56
N TYR A 402 27.66 -12.85 -3.60
CA TYR A 402 26.63 -11.84 -3.81
C TYR A 402 27.25 -10.46 -3.70
N ARG A 403 26.99 -9.60 -4.68
CA ARG A 403 27.21 -8.16 -4.55
C ARG A 403 25.84 -7.54 -4.40
N PHE A 404 25.50 -7.10 -3.19
CA PHE A 404 24.28 -6.40 -2.86
C PHE A 404 24.50 -4.90 -2.95
N GLY A 405 23.50 -4.20 -3.51
CA GLY A 405 23.42 -2.76 -3.55
C GLY A 405 21.96 -2.30 -3.59
N TYR A 406 21.76 -1.02 -3.80
CA TYR A 406 20.43 -0.48 -3.98
C TYR A 406 20.38 0.54 -5.12
N SER A 407 19.25 0.58 -5.79
CA SER A 407 18.93 1.54 -6.85
C SER A 407 17.53 2.11 -6.64
N LEU A 408 17.08 3.00 -7.52
CA LEU A 408 15.75 3.60 -7.41
C LEU A 408 14.66 2.64 -7.90
N THR A 409 13.49 2.67 -7.24
CA THR A 409 12.26 2.13 -7.82
C THR A 409 11.83 2.95 -9.04
N GLY A 410 12.14 4.25 -9.06
CA GLY A 410 11.76 5.18 -10.12
C GLY A 410 10.29 5.58 -10.08
N LYS A 411 9.56 5.21 -9.06
CA LYS A 411 8.16 5.65 -8.88
C LYS A 411 8.08 7.16 -8.80
N ARG A 412 7.01 7.70 -9.37
CA ARG A 412 6.69 9.12 -9.39
C ARG A 412 5.28 9.31 -8.85
N ASN A 413 5.04 10.49 -8.27
CA ASN A 413 3.70 10.88 -7.88
C ASN A 413 2.78 10.95 -9.11
N HIS A 414 1.55 10.48 -8.93
CA HIS A 414 0.56 10.39 -10.01
C HIS A 414 -0.87 10.47 -9.48
N PRO A 415 -1.81 10.77 -10.38
CA PRO A 415 -1.61 11.42 -11.66
C PRO A 415 -1.46 12.93 -11.46
N ALA A 416 -0.26 13.42 -11.53
CA ALA A 416 0.05 14.84 -11.31
C ALA A 416 0.23 15.60 -12.64
N PRO A 417 0.01 16.93 -12.68
CA PRO A 417 0.43 17.74 -13.80
C PRO A 417 1.92 17.55 -14.10
N ALA A 418 2.31 17.62 -15.38
CA ALA A 418 3.68 17.32 -15.82
C ALA A 418 4.74 18.12 -15.04
N GLU A 419 4.47 19.41 -14.78
CA GLU A 419 5.34 20.29 -14.01
C GLU A 419 5.41 20.01 -12.51
N ALA A 420 4.49 19.20 -12.00
CA ALA A 420 4.41 18.78 -10.60
C ALA A 420 4.81 17.30 -10.40
N THR A 421 5.13 16.60 -11.49
CA THR A 421 5.49 15.18 -11.47
C THR A 421 6.98 15.00 -11.20
N GLY A 422 7.34 14.21 -10.20
CA GLY A 422 8.71 13.85 -9.84
C GLY A 422 8.80 12.55 -9.07
N LEU A 423 9.96 12.24 -8.52
CA LEU A 423 10.18 11.00 -7.78
C LEU A 423 9.35 10.96 -6.48
N GLU A 424 8.89 9.78 -6.12
CA GLU A 424 8.35 9.47 -4.80
C GLU A 424 9.45 9.46 -3.74
N VAL A 425 9.13 9.95 -2.54
CA VAL A 425 10.06 10.01 -1.41
C VAL A 425 10.30 8.61 -0.83
N ASP A 426 11.52 8.36 -0.33
CA ASP A 426 11.89 7.18 0.44
C ASP A 426 10.87 6.93 1.57
N LYS A 427 10.07 5.86 1.43
CA LYS A 427 8.99 5.52 2.36
C LYS A 427 9.48 4.95 3.70
N LEU A 428 10.79 4.70 3.82
CA LEU A 428 11.40 4.07 5.00
C LEU A 428 12.36 5.02 5.73
N ASP A 429 12.55 6.25 5.20
CA ASP A 429 13.43 7.26 5.80
C ASP A 429 12.64 8.46 6.36
N PRO A 430 12.48 8.56 7.70
CA PRO A 430 11.74 9.66 8.33
C PRO A 430 12.29 11.05 8.03
N GLU A 431 13.58 11.20 7.82
CA GLU A 431 14.19 12.52 7.56
C GLU A 431 13.88 13.00 6.13
N SER A 432 13.87 12.08 5.16
CA SER A 432 13.42 12.39 3.79
C SER A 432 11.96 12.85 3.77
N TRP A 433 11.08 12.22 4.58
CA TRP A 433 9.69 12.64 4.72
C TRP A 433 9.55 14.03 5.34
N LEU A 434 10.23 14.31 6.45
CA LEU A 434 10.18 15.62 7.09
C LEU A 434 10.68 16.73 6.14
N SER A 435 11.79 16.48 5.44
CA SER A 435 12.32 17.42 4.45
C SER A 435 11.34 17.69 3.31
N TYR A 436 10.73 16.62 2.79
CA TYR A 436 9.71 16.73 1.74
C TYR A 436 8.51 17.55 2.22
N PHE A 437 7.91 17.17 3.35
CA PHE A 437 6.71 17.84 3.85
C PHE A 437 6.98 19.31 4.20
N ARG A 438 8.13 19.66 4.75
CA ARG A 438 8.47 21.08 4.98
C ARG A 438 8.51 21.85 3.67
N THR A 439 9.20 21.34 2.66
CA THR A 439 9.24 21.98 1.33
C THR A 439 7.83 22.13 0.76
N TYR A 440 7.02 21.08 0.81
CA TYR A 440 5.66 21.07 0.28
C TYR A 440 4.74 22.04 1.02
N MET A 441 4.77 22.02 2.35
CA MET A 441 3.96 22.93 3.17
C MET A 441 4.37 24.38 3.04
N ASP A 442 5.67 24.68 2.90
CA ASP A 442 6.15 26.04 2.66
C ASP A 442 5.65 26.59 1.30
N MET A 443 5.63 25.75 0.25
CA MET A 443 5.06 26.10 -1.05
C MET A 443 3.58 26.46 -0.94
N TYR A 444 2.79 25.66 -0.23
CA TYR A 444 1.36 25.93 -0.02
C TYR A 444 1.10 27.09 0.93
N LYS A 445 1.92 27.27 1.96
CA LYS A 445 1.86 28.44 2.86
C LYS A 445 2.11 29.75 2.08
N GLU A 446 3.11 29.77 1.20
CA GLU A 446 3.37 30.89 0.30
C GLU A 446 2.19 31.11 -0.65
N ALA A 447 1.68 30.05 -1.29
CA ALA A 447 0.55 30.14 -2.21
C ALA A 447 -0.69 30.72 -1.53
N ALA A 448 -0.98 30.31 -0.30
CA ALA A 448 -2.07 30.84 0.52
C ALA A 448 -1.80 32.25 1.09
N GLY A 449 -0.60 32.84 0.87
CA GLY A 449 -0.23 34.12 1.46
C GLY A 449 -0.05 34.08 2.97
N GLY A 450 0.39 32.94 3.51
CA GLY A 450 0.54 32.68 4.94
C GLY A 450 -0.75 32.23 5.64
N PHE A 451 -1.88 32.15 4.93
CA PHE A 451 -3.17 31.81 5.51
C PHE A 451 -3.33 30.28 5.67
N MET A 452 -2.76 29.78 6.74
CA MET A 452 -2.66 28.35 7.09
C MET A 452 -2.69 28.17 8.61
N GLY A 453 -3.28 27.09 9.10
CA GLY A 453 -3.35 26.74 10.52
C GLY A 453 -4.80 26.53 10.99
N LYS A 454 -5.26 27.34 11.95
CA LYS A 454 -6.64 27.24 12.46
C LYS A 454 -7.71 27.73 11.47
N ARG A 455 -7.32 28.57 10.54
CA ARG A 455 -8.12 29.10 9.43
C ARG A 455 -7.29 28.99 8.14
N GLY A 456 -7.93 29.11 7.00
CA GLY A 456 -7.29 28.89 5.71
C GLY A 456 -7.04 27.39 5.47
N ILE A 457 -5.81 26.98 5.12
CA ILE A 457 -5.45 25.55 5.02
C ILE A 457 -5.36 24.97 6.43
N GLN A 458 -6.22 23.98 6.75
CA GLN A 458 -6.39 23.44 8.10
C GLN A 458 -5.99 21.98 8.22
N TYR A 459 -6.03 21.23 7.12
CA TYR A 459 -5.80 19.80 7.10
C TYR A 459 -4.87 19.38 5.97
N ILE A 460 -4.19 18.26 6.17
CA ILE A 460 -3.51 17.50 5.12
C ILE A 460 -4.17 16.14 4.99
N ILE A 461 -4.32 15.64 3.77
CA ILE A 461 -4.81 14.30 3.52
C ILE A 461 -3.74 13.46 2.85
N THR A 462 -3.46 12.29 3.42
CA THR A 462 -2.74 11.22 2.76
C THR A 462 -3.74 10.24 2.20
N ASP A 463 -3.76 10.15 0.89
CA ASP A 463 -4.53 9.19 0.13
C ASP A 463 -3.98 7.78 0.29
N SER A 464 -4.65 6.79 -0.25
CA SER A 464 -4.23 5.40 -0.23
C SER A 464 -2.84 5.21 -0.83
N TYR A 465 -2.15 4.16 -0.36
CA TYR A 465 -0.79 3.88 -0.81
C TYR A 465 -0.78 3.33 -2.24
N GLU A 466 -0.14 4.03 -3.17
CA GLU A 466 -0.05 3.65 -4.59
C GLU A 466 1.38 3.61 -5.14
N ALA A 467 2.39 3.49 -4.29
CA ALA A 467 3.78 3.59 -4.72
C ALA A 467 4.49 2.24 -4.93
N HIS A 468 3.77 1.11 -4.84
CA HIS A 468 4.33 -0.25 -4.94
C HIS A 468 5.37 -0.56 -3.84
N TRP A 469 6.30 -1.49 -4.09
CA TRP A 469 7.21 -1.99 -3.07
C TRP A 469 8.48 -1.17 -2.98
N GLN A 470 8.88 -0.86 -1.77
CA GLN A 470 10.19 -0.36 -1.42
C GLN A 470 10.86 -1.35 -0.47
N THR A 471 12.08 -1.78 -0.76
CA THR A 471 12.74 -2.84 -0.03
C THR A 471 14.06 -2.42 0.59
N TRP A 472 14.44 -1.15 0.51
CA TRP A 472 15.67 -0.66 1.10
C TRP A 472 15.63 0.81 1.45
N THR A 473 16.36 1.14 2.52
CA THR A 473 16.80 2.50 2.87
C THR A 473 18.17 2.43 3.54
N PRO A 474 19.05 3.44 3.40
CA PRO A 474 20.42 3.40 3.99
C PRO A 474 20.44 3.20 5.50
N SER A 475 19.43 3.66 6.23
CA SER A 475 19.34 3.52 7.68
C SER A 475 18.86 2.15 8.16
N LEU A 476 18.36 1.30 7.27
CA LEU A 476 17.76 0.00 7.62
C LEU A 476 18.73 -0.94 8.39
N PRO A 477 20.01 -1.11 8.02
CA PRO A 477 20.90 -2.00 8.77
C PRO A 477 21.10 -1.57 10.22
N SER A 478 21.27 -0.28 10.48
CA SER A 478 21.44 0.24 11.84
C SER A 478 20.16 0.13 12.66
N PHE A 479 19.02 0.43 12.05
CA PHE A 479 17.70 0.27 12.66
C PHE A 479 17.44 -1.19 13.03
N PHE A 480 17.66 -2.11 12.08
CA PHE A 480 17.45 -3.55 12.27
C PHE A 480 18.31 -4.09 13.43
N LYS A 481 19.62 -3.76 13.43
CA LYS A 481 20.52 -4.19 14.49
C LYS A 481 20.12 -3.65 15.87
N HIS A 482 19.65 -2.40 15.93
CA HIS A 482 19.17 -1.81 17.18
C HIS A 482 17.92 -2.52 17.70
N LYS A 483 17.00 -2.86 16.80
CA LYS A 483 15.70 -3.45 17.15
C LYS A 483 15.79 -4.93 17.52
N TYR A 484 16.54 -5.71 16.72
CA TYR A 484 16.57 -7.18 16.87
C TYR A 484 17.86 -7.71 17.52
N GLY A 485 18.89 -6.86 17.72
CA GLY A 485 20.11 -7.24 18.41
C GLY A 485 21.13 -8.03 17.58
N TYR A 486 20.86 -8.26 16.29
CA TYR A 486 21.79 -8.97 15.39
C TYR A 486 21.99 -8.20 14.07
N ASP A 487 23.09 -8.55 13.37
CA ASP A 487 23.46 -7.88 12.11
C ASP A 487 22.65 -8.48 10.95
N LEU A 488 22.01 -7.62 10.18
CA LEU A 488 21.24 -7.94 9.00
C LEU A 488 22.09 -8.48 7.84
N LEU A 489 23.34 -7.98 7.67
CA LEU A 489 24.12 -8.25 6.46
C LEU A 489 24.37 -9.74 6.18
N PRO A 490 24.74 -10.59 7.16
CA PRO A 490 24.95 -12.01 6.92
C PRO A 490 23.70 -12.76 6.44
N TRP A 491 22.52 -12.19 6.64
CA TRP A 491 21.25 -12.79 6.29
C TRP A 491 20.69 -12.34 4.94
N LEU A 492 21.30 -11.33 4.28
CA LEU A 492 20.80 -10.84 2.99
C LEU A 492 20.62 -11.95 1.92
N PRO A 493 21.46 -13.03 1.86
CA PRO A 493 21.22 -14.10 0.90
C PRO A 493 19.88 -14.84 1.09
N VAL A 494 19.25 -14.79 2.28
CA VAL A 494 17.92 -15.35 2.51
C VAL A 494 16.86 -14.65 1.67
N LEU A 495 17.02 -13.34 1.42
CA LEU A 495 16.13 -12.56 0.55
C LEU A 495 16.19 -13.00 -0.93
N THR A 496 17.15 -13.84 -1.27
CA THR A 496 17.32 -14.41 -2.62
C THR A 496 16.91 -15.89 -2.69
N GLY A 497 16.30 -16.41 -1.62
CA GLY A 497 15.82 -17.78 -1.52
C GLY A 497 16.76 -18.77 -0.83
N GLU A 498 17.95 -18.36 -0.40
CA GLU A 498 18.87 -19.26 0.32
C GLU A 498 18.38 -19.54 1.74
N ILE A 499 18.67 -20.74 2.24
CA ILE A 499 18.39 -21.13 3.63
C ILE A 499 19.71 -21.08 4.41
N ILE A 500 19.81 -20.20 5.40
CA ILE A 500 20.97 -20.03 6.25
C ILE A 500 20.65 -20.64 7.61
N GLU A 501 21.59 -21.40 8.17
CA GLU A 501 21.55 -22.14 9.43
C GLU A 501 20.50 -23.27 9.43
N ASN A 502 19.24 -22.93 9.26
CA ASN A 502 18.11 -23.83 9.07
C ASN A 502 16.89 -23.03 8.58
N THR A 503 15.81 -23.75 8.23
CA THR A 503 14.56 -23.16 7.73
C THR A 503 13.94 -22.20 8.74
N SER A 504 13.87 -22.60 10.02
CA SER A 504 13.25 -21.79 11.07
C SER A 504 13.96 -20.44 11.29
N GLU A 505 15.30 -20.44 11.37
CA GLU A 505 16.08 -19.22 11.54
C GLU A 505 15.93 -18.28 10.31
N SER A 506 15.90 -18.83 9.11
CA SER A 506 15.70 -18.07 7.88
C SER A 506 14.31 -17.46 7.81
N GLU A 507 13.26 -18.19 8.20
CA GLU A 507 11.89 -17.68 8.29
C GLU A 507 11.75 -16.60 9.38
N CYS A 508 12.41 -16.78 10.53
CA CYS A 508 12.46 -15.77 11.57
C CYS A 508 13.12 -14.47 11.08
N PHE A 509 14.24 -14.58 10.34
CA PHE A 509 14.86 -13.41 9.72
C PHE A 509 13.91 -12.69 8.74
N LEU A 510 13.20 -13.43 7.88
CA LEU A 510 12.25 -12.85 6.93
C LEU A 510 11.09 -12.14 7.63
N ARG A 511 10.61 -12.68 8.75
CA ARG A 511 9.62 -12.01 9.59
C ARG A 511 10.18 -10.72 10.18
N ASP A 512 11.35 -10.77 10.81
CA ASP A 512 12.01 -9.59 11.38
C ASP A 512 12.28 -8.51 10.31
N TRP A 513 12.64 -8.93 9.10
CA TRP A 513 12.84 -8.08 7.94
C TRP A 513 11.55 -7.33 7.56
N ARG A 514 10.42 -8.05 7.39
CA ARG A 514 9.14 -7.43 7.06
C ARG A 514 8.66 -6.48 8.17
N LEU A 515 8.76 -6.90 9.43
CA LEU A 515 8.39 -6.07 10.57
C LEU A 515 9.27 -4.82 10.71
N ALA A 516 10.55 -4.90 10.34
CA ALA A 516 11.43 -3.73 10.30
C ALA A 516 10.98 -2.71 9.25
N ILE A 517 10.66 -3.19 8.05
CA ILE A 517 10.14 -2.35 6.96
C ILE A 517 8.78 -1.75 7.36
N ALA A 518 7.86 -2.55 7.89
CA ALA A 518 6.55 -2.10 8.35
C ALA A 518 6.65 -1.00 9.42
N GLU A 519 7.54 -1.16 10.40
CA GLU A 519 7.73 -0.15 11.44
C GLU A 519 8.33 1.15 10.89
N LEU A 520 9.34 1.06 10.01
CA LEU A 520 9.90 2.26 9.36
C LEU A 520 8.84 2.99 8.54
N TYR A 521 8.02 2.25 7.79
CA TYR A 521 6.93 2.79 7.01
C TYR A 521 5.90 3.50 7.91
N ARG A 522 5.43 2.85 8.95
CA ARG A 522 4.50 3.43 9.93
C ARG A 522 5.06 4.72 10.58
N LYS A 523 6.35 4.70 10.98
CA LYS A 523 6.99 5.87 11.59
C LYS A 523 6.93 7.13 10.73
N ASN A 524 6.87 7.01 9.42
CA ASN A 524 6.73 8.16 8.54
C ASN A 524 5.35 8.82 8.69
N TYR A 525 4.28 8.02 8.82
CA TYR A 525 2.96 8.58 9.10
C TYR A 525 2.90 9.28 10.47
N ASP A 526 3.59 8.75 11.48
CA ASP A 526 3.72 9.44 12.78
C ASP A 526 4.43 10.79 12.64
N ARG A 527 5.41 10.92 11.73
CA ARG A 527 6.13 12.18 11.46
C ARG A 527 5.24 13.26 10.85
N ILE A 528 4.18 12.90 10.12
CA ILE A 528 3.22 13.89 9.61
C ILE A 528 2.58 14.68 10.76
N ASN A 529 2.38 14.06 11.94
CA ASN A 529 1.87 14.77 13.11
C ASN A 529 2.82 15.89 13.58
N SER A 530 4.13 15.73 13.39
CA SER A 530 5.10 16.80 13.66
C SER A 530 4.91 17.96 12.69
N ILE A 531 4.63 17.69 11.42
CA ILE A 531 4.31 18.70 10.40
C ILE A 531 2.99 19.40 10.72
N VAL A 532 1.94 18.65 11.07
CA VAL A 532 0.65 19.21 11.51
C VAL A 532 0.85 20.21 12.65
N LYS A 533 1.67 19.85 13.66
CA LYS A 533 2.00 20.73 14.79
C LYS A 533 2.85 21.93 14.37
N GLU A 534 3.89 21.72 13.54
CA GLU A 534 4.83 22.76 13.09
C GLU A 534 4.11 23.87 12.32
N TYR A 535 3.14 23.51 11.47
CA TYR A 535 2.37 24.46 10.67
C TYR A 535 1.05 24.91 11.33
N GLY A 536 0.76 24.42 12.54
CA GLY A 536 -0.42 24.80 13.31
C GLY A 536 -1.74 24.32 12.72
N LEU A 537 -1.71 23.24 11.91
CA LEU A 537 -2.89 22.63 11.31
C LEU A 537 -3.78 21.99 12.38
N LYS A 538 -5.06 21.80 12.06
CA LYS A 538 -6.01 21.11 12.95
C LYS A 538 -5.79 19.60 12.97
N GLY A 539 -5.30 19.01 11.88
CA GLY A 539 -5.07 17.57 11.83
C GLY A 539 -4.78 17.02 10.45
N ARG A 540 -4.80 15.69 10.36
CA ARG A 540 -4.63 14.94 9.12
C ARG A 540 -5.70 13.85 8.95
N TYR A 541 -6.11 13.67 7.71
CA TYR A 541 -6.83 12.49 7.25
C TYR A 541 -5.83 11.46 6.75
N THR A 542 -6.04 10.19 7.02
CA THR A 542 -5.11 9.14 6.58
C THR A 542 -5.86 7.90 6.12
N GLU A 543 -5.72 7.61 4.85
CA GLU A 543 -5.95 6.29 4.28
C GLU A 543 -4.70 5.42 4.39
N ALA A 544 -4.85 4.11 4.23
CA ALA A 544 -3.75 3.15 4.24
C ALA A 544 -3.74 2.32 2.95
N HIS A 545 -4.43 1.18 2.96
CA HIS A 545 -4.41 0.19 1.89
C HIS A 545 -5.82 -0.01 1.31
N GLU A 546 -6.17 0.80 0.34
CA GLU A 546 -7.44 0.56 -0.37
C GLU A 546 -7.30 -0.56 -1.42
N ASN A 547 -8.42 -1.13 -1.82
CA ASN A 547 -8.52 -2.06 -2.95
C ASN A 547 -7.52 -3.23 -2.92
N GLY A 548 -7.11 -3.67 -1.71
CA GLY A 548 -6.13 -4.73 -1.55
C GLY A 548 -4.73 -4.40 -2.07
N ARG A 549 -4.39 -3.13 -2.22
CA ARG A 549 -3.05 -2.65 -2.55
C ARG A 549 -2.12 -2.83 -1.34
N VAL A 550 -1.81 -4.07 -1.06
CA VAL A 550 -1.10 -4.49 0.15
C VAL A 550 0.39 -4.19 0.03
N TYR A 551 0.93 -3.52 1.04
CA TYR A 551 2.36 -3.39 1.31
C TYR A 551 2.65 -4.00 2.69
N VAL A 552 3.91 -4.16 3.08
CA VAL A 552 4.30 -4.76 4.36
C VAL A 552 3.98 -3.89 5.59
N GLY A 553 2.95 -3.07 5.53
CA GLY A 553 2.50 -2.20 6.63
C GLY A 553 1.09 -2.58 7.07
N ASP A 554 0.83 -2.49 8.36
CA ASP A 554 -0.50 -2.71 8.94
C ASP A 554 -1.35 -1.44 8.83
N GLY A 555 -2.57 -1.54 8.27
CA GLY A 555 -3.47 -0.40 8.06
C GLY A 555 -3.91 0.23 9.37
N MET A 556 -4.24 -0.55 10.40
CA MET A 556 -4.61 -0.03 11.72
C MET A 556 -3.45 0.72 12.38
N GLU A 557 -2.22 0.18 12.32
CA GLU A 557 -1.04 0.86 12.87
C GLU A 557 -0.75 2.18 12.16
N ILE A 558 -0.94 2.27 10.84
CA ILE A 558 -0.76 3.49 10.05
C ILE A 558 -1.77 4.56 10.45
N LYS A 559 -3.04 4.17 10.63
CA LYS A 559 -4.15 5.08 10.99
C LYS A 559 -4.17 5.44 12.47
N ARG A 560 -3.50 4.70 13.35
CA ARG A 560 -3.54 4.83 14.81
C ARG A 560 -3.34 6.24 15.32
N THR A 561 -2.43 7.00 14.74
CA THR A 561 -2.10 8.37 15.15
C THR A 561 -2.71 9.44 14.25
N ALA A 562 -3.57 9.06 13.30
CA ALA A 562 -4.31 10.00 12.48
C ALA A 562 -5.32 10.81 13.31
N THR A 563 -5.56 12.05 12.94
CA THR A 563 -6.69 12.81 13.50
C THR A 563 -8.00 12.19 13.07
N PHE A 564 -8.06 11.78 11.80
CA PHE A 564 -9.20 11.12 11.19
C PHE A 564 -8.70 9.87 10.44
N PRO A 565 -8.85 8.66 11.05
CA PRO A 565 -8.68 7.43 10.31
C PRO A 565 -9.70 7.39 9.16
N MET A 566 -9.22 7.04 7.97
CA MET A 566 -10.02 7.14 6.74
C MET A 566 -9.95 5.85 5.95
N ALA A 567 -11.09 5.42 5.41
CA ALA A 567 -11.27 4.28 4.53
C ALA A 567 -11.55 4.73 3.11
N ALA A 568 -11.51 3.80 2.15
CA ALA A 568 -12.01 4.01 0.80
C ALA A 568 -13.21 3.08 0.50
N LEU A 569 -14.30 3.66 0.01
CA LEU A 569 -15.51 2.93 -0.33
C LEU A 569 -15.92 3.15 -1.79
N TRP A 570 -15.68 2.15 -2.59
CA TRP A 570 -16.00 2.14 -4.01
C TRP A 570 -17.44 1.68 -4.27
N MET A 571 -18.02 2.24 -5.33
CA MET A 571 -19.36 1.86 -5.77
C MET A 571 -19.39 0.42 -6.30
N PRO A 572 -20.40 -0.40 -5.94
CA PRO A 572 -20.54 -1.75 -6.47
C PRO A 572 -20.69 -1.75 -7.99
N ASN A 573 -20.18 -2.79 -8.64
CA ASN A 573 -20.29 -3.01 -10.09
C ASN A 573 -19.64 -1.91 -10.96
N SER A 574 -18.73 -1.12 -10.38
CA SER A 574 -18.04 -0.05 -11.11
C SER A 574 -16.85 -0.55 -11.95
N GLY A 575 -16.66 -1.86 -12.10
CA GLY A 575 -15.50 -2.43 -12.78
C GLY A 575 -14.17 -2.27 -12.02
N ALA A 576 -14.21 -1.72 -10.80
CA ALA A 576 -13.05 -1.57 -9.94
C ALA A 576 -12.63 -2.92 -9.33
N CYS A 577 -11.37 -3.01 -8.96
CA CYS A 577 -10.80 -4.18 -8.26
C CYS A 577 -11.36 -4.36 -6.83
N SER A 578 -12.22 -3.47 -6.35
CA SER A 578 -12.78 -3.51 -5.00
C SER A 578 -14.08 -4.28 -4.93
N SER A 579 -14.14 -5.27 -4.06
CA SER A 579 -15.40 -5.89 -3.67
C SER A 579 -16.13 -5.05 -2.62
N GLN A 580 -17.44 -5.25 -2.48
CA GLN A 580 -18.21 -4.61 -1.39
C GLN A 580 -17.67 -5.03 0.00
N GLN A 581 -17.19 -6.25 0.12
CA GLN A 581 -16.61 -6.80 1.35
C GLN A 581 -15.34 -6.05 1.75
N MET A 582 -14.46 -5.79 0.79
CA MET A 582 -13.23 -5.03 1.01
C MET A 582 -13.49 -3.62 1.53
N GLY A 583 -14.41 -2.88 0.90
CA GLY A 583 -14.79 -1.54 1.37
C GLY A 583 -15.43 -1.54 2.76
N GLN A 584 -16.22 -2.57 3.10
CA GLN A 584 -16.74 -2.74 4.46
C GLN A 584 -15.64 -3.06 5.46
N ALA A 585 -14.68 -3.90 5.10
CA ALA A 585 -13.55 -4.25 5.94
C ALA A 585 -12.67 -3.02 6.22
N ASP A 586 -12.42 -2.17 5.23
CA ASP A 586 -11.65 -0.92 5.38
C ASP A 586 -12.37 0.09 6.29
N ILE A 587 -13.70 0.26 6.13
CA ILE A 587 -14.48 1.10 7.04
C ILE A 587 -14.40 0.54 8.47
N ARG A 588 -14.57 -0.76 8.66
CA ARG A 588 -14.49 -1.39 9.97
C ARG A 588 -13.07 -1.30 10.55
N GLU A 589 -12.02 -1.39 9.75
CA GLU A 589 -10.64 -1.13 10.16
C GLU A 589 -10.51 0.30 10.73
N SER A 590 -10.94 1.30 9.98
CA SER A 590 -10.87 2.71 10.39
C SER A 590 -11.73 3.01 11.62
N ALA A 591 -12.91 2.36 11.73
CA ALA A 591 -13.78 2.46 12.89
C ALA A 591 -13.13 1.82 14.12
N SER A 592 -12.54 0.65 13.99
CA SER A 592 -11.85 -0.04 15.08
C SER A 592 -10.66 0.78 15.60
N VAL A 593 -9.89 1.39 14.68
CA VAL A 593 -8.84 2.36 15.08
C VAL A 593 -9.43 3.48 15.94
N ALA A 594 -10.52 4.11 15.49
CA ALA A 594 -11.13 5.20 16.22
C ALA A 594 -11.63 4.76 17.60
N HIS A 595 -12.26 3.59 17.71
CA HIS A 595 -12.78 3.06 18.97
C HIS A 595 -11.66 2.71 19.97
N ILE A 596 -10.58 2.07 19.50
CA ILE A 596 -9.48 1.61 20.36
C ILE A 596 -8.59 2.78 20.78
N TYR A 597 -8.27 3.70 19.85
CA TYR A 597 -7.30 4.77 20.09
C TYR A 597 -7.94 6.12 20.41
N GLY A 598 -9.28 6.18 20.50
CA GLY A 598 -10.02 7.32 21.05
C GLY A 598 -10.25 8.47 20.08
N GLN A 599 -10.17 8.24 18.76
CA GLN A 599 -10.66 9.21 17.78
C GLN A 599 -12.20 9.14 17.71
N ASN A 600 -12.88 10.28 17.57
CA ASN A 600 -14.34 10.32 17.46
C ASN A 600 -14.85 10.30 16.04
N ILE A 601 -14.01 10.58 15.06
CA ILE A 601 -14.38 10.74 13.66
C ILE A 601 -13.75 9.63 12.83
N VAL A 602 -14.60 8.90 12.12
CA VAL A 602 -14.23 7.90 11.12
C VAL A 602 -14.62 8.44 9.76
N ALA A 603 -13.63 8.72 8.92
CA ALA A 603 -13.85 9.24 7.58
C ALA A 603 -13.82 8.12 6.52
N ALA A 604 -14.40 8.37 5.36
CA ALA A 604 -14.15 7.55 4.17
C ALA A 604 -14.21 8.40 2.90
N GLU A 605 -13.32 8.08 1.96
CA GLU A 605 -13.52 8.36 0.56
C GLU A 605 -14.78 7.63 0.11
N PHE A 606 -15.77 8.38 -0.34
CA PHE A 606 -17.11 7.83 -0.54
C PHE A 606 -17.64 8.06 -1.95
N GLY A 607 -18.03 6.98 -2.58
CA GLY A 607 -18.65 7.01 -3.89
C GLY A 607 -17.66 6.91 -5.04
N SER A 608 -16.40 6.50 -4.78
CA SER A 608 -15.43 6.19 -5.81
C SER A 608 -15.97 5.15 -6.78
N ALA A 609 -15.78 5.36 -8.06
CA ALA A 609 -16.35 4.52 -9.10
C ALA A 609 -15.40 4.44 -10.31
N ILE A 610 -15.50 3.35 -11.07
CA ILE A 610 -14.87 3.24 -12.39
C ILE A 610 -15.95 3.12 -13.45
N ALA A 611 -15.71 3.73 -14.62
CA ALA A 611 -16.60 3.71 -15.77
C ALA A 611 -17.98 4.37 -15.55
N HIS A 612 -18.11 5.19 -14.52
CA HIS A 612 -19.27 6.05 -14.37
C HIS A 612 -19.16 7.27 -15.28
N HIS A 613 -20.28 7.65 -15.85
CA HIS A 613 -20.40 8.80 -16.73
C HIS A 613 -21.10 9.96 -16.01
N ALA A 614 -20.99 11.15 -16.55
CA ALA A 614 -21.79 12.27 -16.11
C ALA A 614 -23.27 11.87 -16.03
N TYR A 615 -23.94 12.29 -14.95
CA TYR A 615 -25.36 12.04 -14.69
C TYR A 615 -25.75 10.58 -14.42
N ALA A 616 -24.80 9.68 -14.15
CA ALA A 616 -25.06 8.26 -13.95
C ALA A 616 -25.56 7.90 -12.53
N CYS A 617 -25.32 8.75 -11.54
CA CYS A 617 -25.62 8.47 -10.14
C CYS A 617 -26.62 9.48 -9.57
N CYS A 618 -27.54 9.00 -8.74
CA CYS A 618 -28.42 9.83 -7.95
C CYS A 618 -28.52 9.29 -6.50
N PRO A 619 -29.07 10.06 -5.55
CA PRO A 619 -29.18 9.63 -4.15
C PRO A 619 -29.86 8.26 -3.96
N GLU A 620 -30.81 7.87 -4.78
CA GLU A 620 -31.47 6.55 -4.73
C GLU A 620 -30.47 5.40 -4.91
N ASN A 621 -29.52 5.55 -5.83
CA ASN A 621 -28.48 4.55 -6.08
C ASN A 621 -27.44 4.50 -4.97
N ILE A 622 -27.10 5.65 -4.39
CA ILE A 622 -25.97 5.83 -3.46
C ILE A 622 -26.38 5.57 -2.01
N LYS A 623 -27.66 5.86 -1.66
CA LYS A 623 -28.14 5.76 -0.27
C LYS A 623 -27.96 4.38 0.37
N PRO A 624 -28.26 3.24 -0.29
CA PRO A 624 -28.05 1.93 0.32
C PRO A 624 -26.57 1.66 0.69
N ILE A 625 -25.64 2.23 -0.09
CA ILE A 625 -24.22 2.11 0.16
C ILE A 625 -23.81 2.99 1.34
N ALA A 626 -24.32 4.21 1.40
CA ALA A 626 -24.13 5.12 2.52
C ALA A 626 -24.66 4.54 3.84
N ASP A 627 -25.87 3.97 3.82
CA ASP A 627 -26.49 3.35 5.00
C ASP A 627 -25.66 2.17 5.51
N LYS A 628 -25.13 1.35 4.60
CA LYS A 628 -24.23 0.25 4.94
C LYS A 628 -22.91 0.73 5.52
N ALA A 629 -22.36 1.81 4.98
CA ALA A 629 -21.17 2.44 5.50
C ALA A 629 -21.36 2.99 6.92
N LEU A 630 -22.47 3.69 7.16
CA LEU A 630 -22.87 4.18 8.48
C LEU A 630 -23.02 3.02 9.50
N ALA A 631 -23.65 1.92 9.08
CA ALA A 631 -23.79 0.72 9.90
C ALA A 631 -22.45 0.04 10.25
N ASN A 632 -21.40 0.25 9.45
CA ASN A 632 -20.04 -0.25 9.71
C ASN A 632 -19.16 0.73 10.48
N GLY A 633 -19.68 1.88 10.92
CA GLY A 633 -19.00 2.84 11.79
C GLY A 633 -18.52 4.12 11.11
N LEU A 634 -18.80 4.31 9.81
CA LEU A 634 -18.52 5.58 9.14
C LEU A 634 -19.37 6.70 9.77
N ASN A 635 -18.76 7.86 10.07
CA ASN A 635 -19.48 9.02 10.58
C ASN A 635 -18.98 10.36 9.99
N ARG A 636 -18.15 10.32 8.92
CA ARG A 636 -17.79 11.48 8.10
C ARG A 636 -17.58 11.08 6.64
N PHE A 637 -18.45 11.55 5.78
CA PHE A 637 -18.31 11.34 4.34
C PHE A 637 -17.33 12.34 3.72
N VAL A 638 -16.44 11.85 2.88
CA VAL A 638 -15.59 12.64 1.98
C VAL A 638 -15.93 12.22 0.55
N ILE A 639 -16.82 12.95 -0.09
CA ILE A 639 -17.41 12.53 -1.37
C ILE A 639 -16.36 12.58 -2.48
N HIS A 640 -16.17 11.48 -3.16
CA HIS A 640 -15.32 11.33 -4.33
C HIS A 640 -16.17 11.16 -5.59
N GLU A 641 -16.40 12.20 -6.49
CA GLU A 641 -15.59 13.39 -6.37
C GLU A 641 -16.32 14.64 -6.91
N THR A 642 -15.78 15.78 -6.61
CA THR A 642 -16.17 17.05 -7.23
C THR A 642 -14.99 17.59 -8.04
N SER A 643 -15.07 17.55 -9.37
CA SER A 643 -14.12 18.25 -10.22
C SER A 643 -14.47 19.75 -10.32
N HIS A 644 -13.47 20.61 -10.27
CA HIS A 644 -13.63 22.04 -10.52
C HIS A 644 -14.21 22.28 -11.91
N GLN A 645 -15.29 23.09 -11.98
CA GLN A 645 -15.94 23.48 -13.24
C GLN A 645 -15.53 24.90 -13.62
N PRO A 646 -14.53 25.08 -14.49
CA PRO A 646 -13.98 26.41 -14.77
C PRO A 646 -14.87 27.28 -15.66
N VAL A 647 -15.81 26.68 -16.42
CA VAL A 647 -16.71 27.35 -17.38
C VAL A 647 -18.09 26.71 -17.36
N ASP A 648 -19.11 27.45 -17.79
CA ASP A 648 -20.49 26.97 -17.80
C ASP A 648 -21.01 26.58 -19.19
N ASP A 649 -20.33 27.01 -20.25
CA ASP A 649 -20.72 26.82 -21.65
C ASP A 649 -20.27 25.47 -22.23
N LYS A 650 -19.60 24.64 -21.45
CA LYS A 650 -19.10 23.33 -21.88
C LYS A 650 -19.63 22.22 -20.96
N ILE A 651 -20.80 21.72 -21.32
CA ILE A 651 -21.50 20.67 -20.59
C ILE A 651 -21.14 19.30 -21.20
N PRO A 652 -20.93 18.29 -20.38
CA PRO A 652 -21.10 18.20 -18.92
C PRO A 652 -20.00 18.87 -18.11
N GLY A 653 -18.87 19.26 -18.69
CA GLY A 653 -17.73 19.85 -18.02
C GLY A 653 -16.62 18.86 -17.72
N LEU A 654 -15.82 19.15 -16.71
CA LEU A 654 -14.69 18.31 -16.28
C LEU A 654 -15.13 17.28 -15.24
N GLY A 655 -14.51 16.12 -15.29
CA GLY A 655 -14.59 15.05 -14.30
C GLY A 655 -13.22 14.37 -14.21
N LEU A 656 -13.10 13.38 -13.34
CA LEU A 656 -11.90 12.57 -13.17
C LEU A 656 -11.86 11.41 -14.20
N ILE A 657 -12.23 11.72 -15.44
CA ILE A 657 -12.38 10.80 -16.58
C ILE A 657 -13.38 9.67 -16.24
N GLN A 658 -12.88 8.50 -15.83
CA GLN A 658 -13.67 7.31 -15.52
C GLN A 658 -13.83 7.06 -14.02
N TYR A 659 -13.21 7.88 -13.17
CA TYR A 659 -13.22 7.72 -11.73
C TYR A 659 -14.21 8.64 -11.04
N GLY A 660 -14.68 8.23 -9.86
CA GLY A 660 -15.57 9.05 -9.04
C GLY A 660 -17.04 9.05 -9.49
N GLN A 661 -17.88 9.53 -8.59
CA GLN A 661 -19.30 9.70 -8.84
C GLN A 661 -19.55 11.07 -9.42
N TRP A 662 -19.67 11.44 -10.51
CA TRP A 662 -19.99 12.76 -11.04
C TRP A 662 -20.88 13.61 -10.07
N PHE A 663 -20.28 14.35 -9.16
CA PHE A 663 -20.99 15.18 -8.18
C PHE A 663 -20.44 16.61 -8.17
N ASN A 664 -21.02 17.50 -8.97
CA ASN A 664 -20.62 18.88 -9.09
C ASN A 664 -21.83 19.77 -9.45
N ARG A 665 -21.63 21.08 -9.58
CA ARG A 665 -22.72 22.04 -9.86
C ARG A 665 -23.40 21.89 -11.23
N HIS A 666 -22.87 21.08 -12.14
CA HIS A 666 -23.49 20.75 -13.42
C HIS A 666 -24.32 19.47 -13.36
N GLU A 667 -24.38 18.78 -12.21
CA GLU A 667 -25.25 17.60 -12.03
C GLU A 667 -26.73 17.99 -12.15
N THR A 668 -27.54 17.11 -12.71
CA THR A 668 -28.96 17.38 -12.95
C THR A 668 -29.77 17.66 -11.67
N TRP A 669 -29.36 17.07 -10.56
CA TRP A 669 -29.96 17.27 -9.23
C TRP A 669 -29.13 18.16 -8.30
N ALA A 670 -28.15 18.90 -8.84
CA ALA A 670 -27.21 19.71 -8.05
C ALA A 670 -27.91 20.72 -7.12
N GLU A 671 -28.99 21.36 -7.54
CA GLU A 671 -29.72 22.32 -6.72
C GLU A 671 -30.60 21.65 -5.66
N GLN A 672 -30.98 20.39 -5.82
CA GLN A 672 -31.73 19.58 -4.87
C GLN A 672 -30.79 18.78 -3.91
N ALA A 673 -29.48 18.80 -4.16
CA ALA A 673 -28.49 18.02 -3.40
C ALA A 673 -28.50 18.28 -1.89
N LYS A 674 -29.00 19.46 -1.44
CA LYS A 674 -29.10 19.80 -0.01
C LYS A 674 -29.82 18.73 0.81
N VAL A 675 -30.89 18.14 0.29
CA VAL A 675 -31.65 17.11 1.00
C VAL A 675 -30.77 15.87 1.27
N TRP A 676 -29.99 15.48 0.29
CA TRP A 676 -29.04 14.38 0.40
C TRP A 676 -27.91 14.70 1.38
N ILE A 677 -27.32 15.86 1.27
CA ILE A 677 -26.24 16.30 2.15
C ILE A 677 -26.72 16.45 3.61
N ASP A 678 -27.93 16.99 3.83
CA ASP A 678 -28.53 17.07 5.17
C ASP A 678 -28.78 15.66 5.76
N TYR A 679 -29.18 14.68 4.93
CA TYR A 679 -29.30 13.29 5.37
C TYR A 679 -27.97 12.74 5.87
N LEU A 680 -26.92 12.87 5.08
CA LEU A 680 -25.57 12.41 5.45
C LEU A 680 -25.06 13.12 6.73
N ALA A 681 -25.26 14.45 6.80
CA ALA A 681 -24.81 15.25 7.95
C ALA A 681 -25.54 14.88 9.25
N ARG A 682 -26.86 14.66 9.19
CA ARG A 682 -27.68 14.25 10.36
C ARG A 682 -27.31 12.86 10.83
N SER A 683 -27.15 11.90 9.91
CA SER A 683 -26.71 10.54 10.23
C SER A 683 -25.32 10.55 10.84
N SER A 684 -24.38 11.28 10.26
CA SER A 684 -23.03 11.45 10.80
C SER A 684 -23.05 12.06 12.20
N TYR A 685 -23.85 13.12 12.42
CA TYR A 685 -23.96 13.75 13.72
C TYR A 685 -24.42 12.76 14.80
N MET A 686 -25.45 11.96 14.52
CA MET A 686 -25.95 10.96 15.47
C MET A 686 -24.90 9.92 15.81
N LEU A 687 -24.14 9.45 14.81
CA LEU A 687 -23.08 8.44 15.00
C LEU A 687 -21.78 9.01 15.59
N GLN A 688 -21.66 10.33 15.72
CA GLN A 688 -20.58 10.99 16.46
C GLN A 688 -20.90 11.16 17.95
N GLN A 689 -22.08 10.72 18.41
CA GLN A 689 -22.50 10.80 19.81
C GLN A 689 -22.22 9.49 20.53
N GLY A 690 -21.76 9.60 21.78
CA GLY A 690 -21.49 8.44 22.63
C GLY A 690 -20.24 7.65 22.23
N ASN A 691 -20.12 6.44 22.75
CA ASN A 691 -19.03 5.52 22.46
C ASN A 691 -19.58 4.26 21.82
N ASN A 692 -18.84 3.69 20.87
CA ASN A 692 -19.16 2.39 20.33
C ASN A 692 -19.02 1.30 21.39
N VAL A 693 -19.89 0.29 21.32
CA VAL A 693 -19.82 -0.90 22.17
C VAL A 693 -19.77 -2.13 21.24
N ALA A 694 -18.62 -2.78 21.19
CA ALA A 694 -18.43 -4.03 20.48
C ALA A 694 -18.37 -5.21 21.47
N ASP A 695 -19.01 -6.32 21.13
CA ASP A 695 -19.04 -7.54 21.94
C ASP A 695 -17.80 -8.39 21.72
N ILE A 696 -17.23 -8.31 20.51
CA ILE A 696 -16.13 -9.16 20.05
C ILE A 696 -14.96 -8.28 19.62
N LEU A 697 -13.77 -8.61 20.12
CA LEU A 697 -12.51 -8.07 19.66
C LEU A 697 -11.84 -9.11 18.77
N TYR A 698 -11.73 -8.83 17.48
CA TYR A 698 -11.25 -9.75 16.46
C TYR A 698 -9.78 -9.49 16.12
N TYR A 699 -8.90 -10.39 16.56
CA TYR A 699 -7.49 -10.37 16.21
C TYR A 699 -7.26 -11.02 14.84
N TYR A 700 -6.74 -10.27 13.89
CA TYR A 700 -6.57 -10.73 12.49
C TYR A 700 -5.16 -11.25 12.17
N GLY A 701 -4.28 -11.34 13.16
CA GLY A 701 -2.93 -11.89 13.01
C GLY A 701 -1.86 -10.85 12.67
N GLU A 702 -0.61 -11.31 12.56
CA GLU A 702 0.55 -10.51 12.16
C GLU A 702 0.82 -10.64 10.65
N ASP A 703 1.59 -9.72 10.09
CA ASP A 703 1.97 -9.69 8.66
C ASP A 703 0.77 -9.64 7.70
N ASN A 704 -0.35 -9.07 8.12
CA ASN A 704 -1.58 -9.05 7.34
C ASN A 704 -2.09 -7.62 7.12
N CYS A 705 -2.85 -7.44 6.07
CA CYS A 705 -3.59 -6.24 5.76
C CYS A 705 -5.08 -6.58 5.66
N ILE A 706 -5.91 -5.90 6.43
CA ILE A 706 -7.36 -6.18 6.52
C ILE A 706 -8.04 -6.15 5.15
N THR A 707 -7.72 -5.17 4.31
CA THR A 707 -8.29 -5.07 2.96
C THR A 707 -7.87 -6.21 2.03
N GLY A 708 -6.69 -6.79 2.24
CA GLY A 708 -6.24 -8.00 1.54
C GLY A 708 -6.91 -9.27 2.06
N LEU A 709 -6.92 -9.46 3.39
CA LEU A 709 -7.54 -10.64 4.03
C LEU A 709 -9.03 -10.75 3.71
N TYR A 710 -9.74 -9.64 3.74
CA TYR A 710 -11.19 -9.58 3.60
C TYR A 710 -11.62 -9.02 2.23
N ALA A 711 -10.82 -9.24 1.20
CA ALA A 711 -11.14 -8.83 -0.15
C ALA A 711 -12.46 -9.46 -0.67
N HIS A 712 -12.77 -10.70 -0.27
CA HIS A 712 -13.91 -11.45 -0.79
C HIS A 712 -14.89 -11.92 0.29
N THR A 713 -14.45 -12.08 1.53
CA THR A 713 -15.27 -12.58 2.64
C THR A 713 -14.96 -11.77 3.89
N LEU A 714 -15.98 -11.34 4.61
CA LEU A 714 -15.81 -10.71 5.93
C LEU A 714 -15.55 -11.77 7.01
N PRO A 715 -15.03 -11.38 8.19
CA PRO A 715 -14.93 -12.29 9.33
C PRO A 715 -16.27 -12.97 9.65
N ASP A 716 -16.21 -14.24 10.02
CA ASP A 716 -17.40 -14.98 10.48
C ASP A 716 -17.73 -14.58 11.92
N ILE A 717 -18.58 -13.57 12.05
CA ILE A 717 -19.05 -13.06 13.34
C ILE A 717 -20.45 -13.62 13.61
N PRO A 718 -20.72 -14.19 14.80
CA PRO A 718 -22.03 -14.69 15.16
C PRO A 718 -23.13 -13.60 15.01
N ALA A 719 -24.28 -13.98 14.46
CA ALA A 719 -25.37 -13.03 14.25
C ALA A 719 -25.85 -12.40 15.56
N GLY A 720 -26.00 -11.08 15.56
CA GLY A 720 -26.44 -10.31 16.73
C GLY A 720 -25.33 -9.77 17.60
N TYR A 721 -24.07 -10.01 17.25
CA TYR A 721 -22.91 -9.46 17.93
C TYR A 721 -22.21 -8.42 17.06
N GLU A 722 -21.69 -7.36 17.71
CA GLU A 722 -20.83 -6.36 17.10
C GLU A 722 -19.36 -6.67 17.35
N TYR A 723 -18.47 -6.22 16.47
CA TYR A 723 -17.05 -6.47 16.60
C TYR A 723 -16.19 -5.27 16.20
N ASP A 724 -15.01 -5.22 16.79
CA ASP A 724 -13.89 -4.40 16.33
C ASP A 724 -12.69 -5.29 15.98
N PHE A 725 -11.89 -4.87 15.02
CA PHE A 725 -10.57 -5.44 14.78
C PHE A 725 -9.59 -4.95 15.83
N ILE A 726 -8.53 -5.73 16.08
CA ILE A 726 -7.38 -5.29 16.84
C ILE A 726 -6.09 -5.71 16.17
N ASP A 727 -5.19 -4.75 16.02
CA ASP A 727 -3.85 -4.92 15.49
C ASP A 727 -2.90 -5.60 16.49
N PRO A 728 -1.76 -6.16 16.04
CA PRO A 728 -0.78 -6.80 16.93
C PRO A 728 -0.27 -5.89 18.05
N TYR A 729 -0.07 -4.61 17.75
CA TYR A 729 0.38 -3.64 18.75
C TYR A 729 -0.68 -3.43 19.85
N GLY A 730 -1.90 -3.14 19.46
CA GLY A 730 -3.02 -2.94 20.40
C GLY A 730 -3.28 -4.19 21.25
N PHE A 731 -3.19 -5.37 20.63
CA PHE A 731 -3.36 -6.64 21.34
C PHE A 731 -2.33 -6.83 22.46
N VAL A 732 -1.07 -6.46 22.23
CA VAL A 732 0.01 -6.66 23.22
C VAL A 732 0.06 -5.53 24.25
N HIS A 733 -0.25 -4.29 23.87
CA HIS A 733 0.05 -3.11 24.70
C HIS A 733 -1.20 -2.43 25.31
N ASP A 734 -2.36 -2.52 24.65
CA ASP A 734 -3.51 -1.68 25.00
C ASP A 734 -4.69 -2.46 25.61
N ILE A 735 -4.73 -3.78 25.47
CA ILE A 735 -5.77 -4.60 26.12
C ILE A 735 -5.56 -4.60 27.64
N LYS A 736 -6.59 -4.19 28.36
CA LYS A 736 -6.68 -4.29 29.82
C LYS A 736 -7.88 -5.17 30.18
N MET A 737 -7.62 -6.26 30.90
CA MET A 737 -8.69 -7.06 31.48
C MET A 737 -9.09 -6.49 32.82
N ASP A 738 -10.32 -6.00 32.94
CA ASP A 738 -10.93 -5.72 34.25
C ASP A 738 -11.19 -7.06 34.96
N LYS A 739 -10.56 -7.24 36.11
CA LYS A 739 -10.90 -8.34 37.00
C LYS A 739 -12.26 -8.01 37.63
N LYS A 740 -13.33 -8.50 37.02
CA LYS A 740 -14.63 -8.62 37.69
C LYS A 740 -14.88 -10.05 38.04
#